data_4345f6d93b35fd0626661724c774baba
#
_entry.id   4345f6d93b35fd0626661724c774baba
#
_cell.length_a   1.000
_cell.length_b   1.000
_cell.length_c   1.000
_cell.angle_alpha   90.00
_cell.angle_beta   90.00
_cell.angle_gamma   90.00
#
_symmetry.space_group_name_H-M   'P 1'
#
loop_
_entity.id
_entity.type
_entity.pdbx_description
1 polymer ?
#
loop_
_entity_poly.entity_id
_entity_poly.type
_entity_poly.pdbx_seq_one_letter_code
_entity_poly.pdbx_strand_id
1 'polypeptide(L)'
;MSEKTTHRSTKSSPKGRKILWGAIAVIIAWFAISGVAGPLFGKLSSVQQNDNAGFLPSSAESTKASELATKFTSQDTSILPALVIFTGPADAAGVAAVGEFGIAVASAPVPGTDETVGDYLAEGAQLIPIPSQDGLAILMSIPLDNDALATPLENEKPALPEVVKAIRAQASEVPGFESHVTGIGGILADLFDSFGSIDTDLLRTTLIVVALILIVVYRSPVLWIIPLFCSVIALSLAGGVVYLLAKEGILDLDGQSQGILSVLVIGAATDYALLLIARYREELHHYESRIDAMVVAWKGVVEPIVASGLTVISGLLVLGLSDLKSVRSLGPVAAIGVLAAQLIMLSLLPAILVLLGRWVFWPKRPKHDDVDEKLSGLWSKVAGLVGRKPRPTWIITGLFLVIAMSFATQLKTDGLAQTDAFTGNPDSVVGLEKLSEHFPAGSGDPTIIIGPEADKDALIAAMTDSQGVVEVKQTTTPFIPGGPEPTPVVVDGLVQIEVTLDKPADSVEAQGYIPAIREAAKGASETALVGGTTAVNFDIQETNKRDRNLILPVALLVIGVILAALLRSIFAPVLLILTTVISFGATLGISHLVFTHLFGFAGTDGSFILFTFVFLVALGIDYNIFLMTRVREESLKLGTRPGILKGLTVTGGVITSAGVVLAATFAVLGTLPLVFLAELGFAVAFGVLLDTIIVRSLLVPALAYDIGAKIWWPSKLGKSEGPLLEAAELETNKVSTS
;
A
#
# COMPACT_ATOMS: atom_id res chain seq x y z
N MET A 1 17.98 52.39 -48.61
CA MET A 1 18.54 52.57 -47.26
C MET A 1 18.10 51.38 -46.43
N SER A 2 19.02 50.48 -46.19
CA SER A 2 18.77 49.17 -45.51
C SER A 2 19.02 49.36 -44.00
N GLU A 3 17.95 49.28 -43.20
CA GLU A 3 18.10 49.26 -41.73
C GLU A 3 18.57 47.88 -41.29
N LYS A 4 19.79 47.81 -40.84
CA LYS A 4 20.40 46.65 -40.13
C LYS A 4 19.74 46.55 -38.75
N THR A 5 18.84 45.57 -38.57
CA THR A 5 18.37 45.13 -37.26
C THR A 5 19.53 44.46 -36.50
N THR A 6 20.11 45.17 -35.56
CA THR A 6 21.15 44.69 -34.64
C THR A 6 20.50 43.66 -33.66
N HIS A 7 20.83 42.40 -33.81
CA HIS A 7 20.60 41.39 -32.81
C HIS A 7 21.37 41.76 -31.52
N ARG A 8 20.67 42.35 -30.56
CA ARG A 8 21.18 42.55 -29.19
C ARG A 8 21.26 41.16 -28.52
N SER A 9 22.47 40.61 -28.45
CA SER A 9 22.73 39.44 -27.61
C SER A 9 22.49 39.83 -26.15
N THR A 10 21.43 39.32 -25.55
CA THR A 10 21.09 39.50 -24.14
C THR A 10 22.16 38.81 -23.28
N LYS A 11 23.21 39.55 -22.86
CA LYS A 11 24.10 39.10 -21.79
C LYS A 11 23.26 38.93 -20.52
N SER A 12 23.19 37.68 -20.00
CA SER A 12 22.53 37.38 -18.75
C SER A 12 23.07 38.29 -17.63
N SER A 13 22.17 38.85 -16.81
CA SER A 13 22.53 39.67 -15.66
C SER A 13 23.45 38.88 -14.70
N PRO A 14 24.33 39.51 -13.90
CA PRO A 14 25.20 38.84 -12.94
C PRO A 14 24.42 37.93 -11.95
N LYS A 15 23.20 38.30 -11.60
CA LYS A 15 22.27 37.48 -10.79
C LYS A 15 21.82 36.21 -11.53
N GLY A 16 21.47 36.30 -12.82
CA GLY A 16 21.07 35.15 -13.63
C GLY A 16 22.18 34.10 -13.78
N ARG A 17 23.45 34.57 -13.90
CA ARG A 17 24.60 33.66 -13.98
C ARG A 17 24.85 32.89 -12.68
N LYS A 18 24.67 33.53 -11.51
CA LYS A 18 24.78 32.86 -10.20
C LYS A 18 23.70 31.78 -10.03
N ILE A 19 22.45 32.04 -10.41
CA ILE A 19 21.35 31.08 -10.35
C ILE A 19 21.62 29.86 -11.27
N LEU A 20 22.19 30.12 -12.47
CA LEU A 20 22.52 29.02 -13.40
C LEU A 20 23.63 28.11 -12.84
N TRP A 21 24.67 28.69 -12.24
CA TRP A 21 25.72 27.90 -11.56
C TRP A 21 25.16 27.15 -10.34
N GLY A 22 24.23 27.76 -9.57
CA GLY A 22 23.52 27.10 -8.49
C GLY A 22 22.69 25.92 -8.97
N ALA A 23 21.99 26.06 -10.11
CA ALA A 23 21.24 24.95 -10.70
C ALA A 23 22.13 23.77 -11.11
N ILE A 24 23.30 24.06 -11.71
CA ILE A 24 24.28 23.03 -12.06
C ILE A 24 24.79 22.32 -10.80
N ALA A 25 25.13 23.09 -9.75
CA ALA A 25 25.62 22.54 -8.49
C ALA A 25 24.55 21.61 -7.82
N VAL A 26 23.26 21.99 -7.83
CA VAL A 26 22.15 21.17 -7.33
C VAL A 26 22.03 19.87 -8.12
N ILE A 27 22.13 19.94 -9.45
CA ILE A 27 22.07 18.72 -10.29
C ILE A 27 23.23 17.79 -9.97
N ILE A 28 24.47 18.31 -9.89
CA ILE A 28 25.65 17.49 -9.56
C ILE A 28 25.50 16.87 -8.16
N ALA A 29 25.02 17.63 -7.18
CA ALA A 29 24.80 17.13 -5.82
C ALA A 29 23.80 15.97 -5.80
N TRP A 30 22.67 16.09 -6.52
CA TRP A 30 21.68 15.03 -6.57
C TRP A 30 22.16 13.79 -7.34
N PHE A 31 22.97 13.97 -8.39
CA PHE A 31 23.62 12.83 -9.05
C PHE A 31 24.59 12.10 -8.13
N ALA A 32 25.39 12.84 -7.33
CA ALA A 32 26.29 12.24 -6.36
C ALA A 32 25.54 11.47 -5.27
N ILE A 33 24.45 12.05 -4.72
CA ILE A 33 23.59 11.40 -3.73
C ILE A 33 22.94 10.14 -4.33
N SER A 34 22.40 10.23 -5.55
CA SER A 34 21.76 9.09 -6.23
C SER A 34 22.77 7.99 -6.55
N GLY A 35 24.03 8.33 -6.82
CA GLY A 35 25.10 7.36 -7.02
C GLY A 35 25.39 6.48 -5.79
N VAL A 36 25.10 7.01 -4.58
CA VAL A 36 25.17 6.26 -3.33
C VAL A 36 23.84 5.56 -2.99
N ALA A 37 22.73 6.29 -3.14
CA ALA A 37 21.41 5.81 -2.76
C ALA A 37 20.88 4.71 -3.69
N GLY A 38 21.22 4.73 -4.99
CA GLY A 38 20.76 3.74 -5.97
C GLY A 38 21.20 2.30 -5.65
N PRO A 39 22.49 2.03 -5.40
CA PRO A 39 22.94 0.72 -4.94
C PRO A 39 22.32 0.27 -3.62
N LEU A 40 22.03 1.20 -2.68
CA LEU A 40 21.34 0.87 -1.43
C LEU A 40 19.88 0.51 -1.67
N PHE A 41 19.19 1.19 -2.60
CA PHE A 41 17.85 0.82 -3.02
C PHE A 41 17.80 -0.60 -3.58
N GLY A 42 18.81 -0.99 -4.39
CA GLY A 42 18.90 -2.35 -4.92
C GLY A 42 19.08 -3.45 -3.85
N LYS A 43 19.42 -3.08 -2.62
CA LYS A 43 19.56 -4.01 -1.50
C LYS A 43 18.36 -4.03 -0.54
N LEU A 44 17.27 -3.34 -0.89
CA LEU A 44 16.10 -3.25 -0.01
C LEU A 44 15.51 -4.63 0.32
N SER A 45 15.44 -5.53 -0.65
CA SER A 45 14.92 -6.89 -0.46
C SER A 45 15.73 -7.72 0.55
N SER A 46 17.02 -7.42 0.73
CA SER A 46 17.87 -8.14 1.70
C SER A 46 17.61 -7.76 3.16
N VAL A 47 16.81 -6.74 3.44
CA VAL A 47 16.44 -6.30 4.80
C VAL A 47 14.94 -6.42 5.06
N GLN A 48 14.20 -7.05 4.14
CA GLN A 48 12.77 -7.34 4.33
C GLN A 48 12.57 -8.42 5.38
N GLN A 49 11.58 -8.22 6.24
CA GLN A 49 11.07 -9.20 7.19
C GLN A 49 9.67 -9.61 6.73
N ASN A 50 9.61 -10.72 6.00
CA ASN A 50 8.37 -11.27 5.46
C ASN A 50 7.90 -12.50 6.25
N ASP A 51 8.42 -12.69 7.46
CA ASP A 51 8.01 -13.74 8.38
C ASP A 51 6.59 -13.51 8.95
N ASN A 52 5.95 -14.58 9.40
CA ASN A 52 4.63 -14.46 10.01
C ASN A 52 4.62 -13.53 11.23
N ALA A 53 5.73 -13.42 11.96
CA ALA A 53 5.85 -12.56 13.13
C ALA A 53 5.68 -11.07 12.79
N GLY A 54 6.05 -10.64 11.58
CA GLY A 54 5.85 -9.28 11.07
C GLY A 54 4.38 -8.87 10.93
N PHE A 55 3.49 -9.83 10.76
CA PHE A 55 2.06 -9.61 10.58
C PHE A 55 1.24 -9.81 11.86
N LEU A 56 1.86 -10.31 12.96
CA LEU A 56 1.15 -10.57 14.21
C LEU A 56 0.93 -9.28 15.03
N PRO A 57 -0.24 -9.17 15.70
CA PRO A 57 -0.45 -8.10 16.68
C PRO A 57 0.44 -8.36 17.90
N SER A 58 1.27 -7.40 18.29
CA SER A 58 2.25 -7.56 19.36
C SER A 58 1.64 -7.85 20.74
N SER A 59 0.39 -7.46 20.97
CA SER A 59 -0.32 -7.61 22.25
C SER A 59 -1.24 -8.83 22.31
N ALA A 60 -1.46 -9.54 21.20
CA ALA A 60 -2.47 -10.59 21.08
C ALA A 60 -2.15 -11.84 21.92
N GLU A 61 -3.22 -12.54 22.29
CA GLU A 61 -3.11 -13.81 23.00
C GLU A 61 -2.44 -14.89 22.15
N SER A 62 -2.83 -14.97 20.87
CA SER A 62 -2.22 -15.91 19.92
C SER A 62 -0.73 -15.71 19.71
N THR A 63 -0.26 -14.45 19.74
CA THR A 63 1.19 -14.15 19.65
C THR A 63 1.94 -14.72 20.86
N LYS A 64 1.41 -14.52 22.06
CA LYS A 64 2.01 -15.08 23.29
C LYS A 64 1.96 -16.61 23.30
N ALA A 65 0.87 -17.19 22.82
CA ALA A 65 0.76 -18.63 22.68
C ALA A 65 1.79 -19.17 21.68
N SER A 66 1.96 -18.49 20.53
CA SER A 66 2.97 -18.87 19.54
C SER A 66 4.41 -18.78 20.09
N GLU A 67 4.73 -17.73 20.86
CA GLU A 67 6.03 -17.61 21.52
C GLU A 67 6.29 -18.76 22.52
N LEU A 68 5.26 -19.21 23.24
CA LEU A 68 5.39 -20.37 24.15
C LEU A 68 5.43 -21.70 23.40
N ALA A 69 4.72 -21.80 22.27
CA ALA A 69 4.68 -23.03 21.47
C ALA A 69 6.07 -23.39 20.91
N THR A 70 6.94 -22.39 20.66
CA THR A 70 8.32 -22.64 20.22
C THR A 70 9.13 -23.50 21.23
N LYS A 71 8.75 -23.46 22.52
CA LYS A 71 9.42 -24.29 23.55
C LYS A 71 9.06 -25.77 23.48
N PHE A 72 7.93 -26.12 22.85
CA PHE A 72 7.46 -27.50 22.70
C PHE A 72 8.02 -28.17 21.44
N THR A 73 8.49 -27.41 20.47
CA THR A 73 9.29 -27.91 19.36
C THR A 73 10.72 -28.18 19.88
N SER A 74 11.16 -29.42 19.77
CA SER A 74 12.43 -29.87 20.30
C SER A 74 13.60 -29.03 19.78
N GLN A 75 14.27 -28.34 20.72
CA GLN A 75 15.62 -27.77 20.63
C GLN A 75 15.95 -26.92 19.38
N ASP A 76 16.12 -25.64 19.64
CA ASP A 76 16.90 -24.62 18.89
C ASP A 76 16.58 -24.37 17.40
N THR A 77 15.67 -25.10 16.75
CA THR A 77 15.30 -24.85 15.37
C THR A 77 13.79 -24.60 15.24
N SER A 78 13.45 -23.40 14.81
CA SER A 78 12.10 -23.06 14.36
C SER A 78 11.79 -23.86 13.08
N ILE A 79 10.79 -24.77 13.15
CA ILE A 79 10.44 -25.65 12.02
C ILE A 79 9.34 -24.97 11.18
N LEU A 80 9.57 -24.87 9.87
CA LEU A 80 8.60 -24.44 8.87
C LEU A 80 8.16 -25.67 8.04
N PRO A 81 6.94 -26.25 8.26
CA PRO A 81 6.51 -27.41 7.50
C PRO A 81 6.09 -27.04 6.08
N ALA A 82 6.67 -27.69 5.09
CA ALA A 82 6.17 -27.75 3.72
C ALA A 82 5.42 -29.10 3.55
N LEU A 83 4.16 -29.05 3.15
CA LEU A 83 3.33 -30.25 2.97
C LEU A 83 3.32 -30.61 1.48
N VAL A 84 3.71 -31.82 1.14
CA VAL A 84 3.60 -32.35 -0.23
C VAL A 84 2.44 -33.34 -0.29
N ILE A 85 1.43 -33.01 -1.09
CA ILE A 85 0.32 -33.91 -1.38
C ILE A 85 0.53 -34.60 -2.73
N PHE A 86 0.37 -35.90 -2.73
CA PHE A 86 0.42 -36.77 -3.91
C PHE A 86 -0.98 -37.34 -4.12
N THR A 87 -1.67 -36.95 -5.18
CA THR A 87 -2.98 -37.49 -5.55
C THR A 87 -2.79 -38.67 -6.49
N GLY A 88 -3.30 -39.83 -6.07
CA GLY A 88 -3.10 -41.09 -6.75
C GLY A 88 -3.36 -42.30 -5.83
N PRO A 89 -3.12 -43.51 -6.28
CA PRO A 89 -3.40 -44.73 -5.48
C PRO A 89 -2.53 -44.74 -4.20
N ALA A 90 -3.17 -44.69 -3.02
CA ALA A 90 -2.49 -44.78 -1.73
C ALA A 90 -2.37 -46.24 -1.22
N ASP A 91 -2.07 -47.18 -2.14
CA ASP A 91 -1.76 -48.54 -1.84
C ASP A 91 -0.32 -48.76 -1.41
N ALA A 92 0.07 -49.98 -1.09
CA ALA A 92 1.43 -50.28 -0.63
C ALA A 92 2.52 -49.90 -1.66
N ALA A 93 2.21 -49.95 -2.97
CA ALA A 93 3.14 -49.56 -4.01
C ALA A 93 3.26 -48.02 -4.10
N GLY A 94 2.15 -47.29 -3.97
CA GLY A 94 2.12 -45.84 -3.92
C GLY A 94 2.86 -45.29 -2.70
N VAL A 95 2.59 -45.86 -1.53
CA VAL A 95 3.33 -45.47 -0.30
C VAL A 95 4.83 -45.73 -0.42
N ALA A 96 5.26 -46.82 -1.06
CA ALA A 96 6.66 -47.11 -1.31
C ALA A 96 7.28 -46.08 -2.28
N ALA A 97 6.58 -45.72 -3.39
CA ALA A 97 7.06 -44.74 -4.35
C ALA A 97 7.22 -43.34 -3.72
N VAL A 98 6.25 -42.90 -2.91
CA VAL A 98 6.35 -41.64 -2.16
C VAL A 98 7.42 -41.72 -1.08
N GLY A 99 7.66 -42.91 -0.48
CA GLY A 99 8.76 -43.12 0.43
C GLY A 99 10.14 -42.97 -0.23
N GLU A 100 10.30 -43.45 -1.50
CA GLU A 100 11.50 -43.22 -2.28
C GLU A 100 11.74 -41.72 -2.59
N PHE A 101 10.67 -40.96 -2.88
CA PHE A 101 10.77 -39.51 -2.98
C PHE A 101 11.30 -38.88 -1.69
N GLY A 102 10.84 -39.30 -0.52
CA GLY A 102 11.34 -38.80 0.77
C GLY A 102 12.84 -38.98 0.97
N ILE A 103 13.41 -40.08 0.39
CA ILE A 103 14.88 -40.31 0.41
C ILE A 103 15.58 -39.43 -0.63
N ALA A 104 15.00 -39.28 -1.83
CA ALA A 104 15.59 -38.57 -2.94
C ALA A 104 15.58 -37.05 -2.76
N VAL A 105 14.53 -36.50 -2.14
CA VAL A 105 14.32 -35.05 -2.01
C VAL A 105 15.43 -34.37 -1.21
N ALA A 106 15.99 -35.04 -0.22
CA ALA A 106 17.12 -34.50 0.56
C ALA A 106 18.37 -34.25 -0.30
N SER A 107 18.54 -35.00 -1.40
CA SER A 107 19.66 -34.84 -2.32
C SER A 107 19.34 -33.93 -3.50
N ALA A 108 18.12 -33.37 -3.57
CA ALA A 108 17.71 -32.50 -4.67
C ALA A 108 18.47 -31.17 -4.62
N PRO A 109 19.11 -30.74 -5.73
CA PRO A 109 19.89 -29.50 -5.75
C PRO A 109 18.97 -28.28 -5.67
N VAL A 110 19.31 -27.30 -4.84
CA VAL A 110 18.58 -26.03 -4.72
C VAL A 110 19.06 -25.08 -5.82
N PRO A 111 18.15 -24.53 -6.65
CA PRO A 111 18.54 -23.65 -7.75
C PRO A 111 19.29 -22.41 -7.29
N GLY A 112 20.46 -22.15 -7.89
CA GLY A 112 21.24 -20.93 -7.61
C GLY A 112 22.20 -21.02 -6.42
N THR A 113 22.42 -22.23 -5.89
CA THR A 113 23.42 -22.57 -4.87
C THR A 113 24.01 -23.95 -5.14
N ASP A 114 25.13 -24.27 -4.48
CA ASP A 114 25.72 -25.61 -4.48
C ASP A 114 25.12 -26.53 -3.39
N GLU A 115 24.11 -26.04 -2.64
CA GLU A 115 23.44 -26.73 -1.56
C GLU A 115 22.28 -27.62 -2.07
N THR A 116 21.84 -28.53 -1.21
CA THR A 116 20.74 -29.45 -1.45
C THR A 116 19.56 -29.14 -0.50
N VAL A 117 18.38 -29.67 -0.77
CA VAL A 117 17.22 -29.55 0.14
C VAL A 117 17.57 -30.12 1.53
N GLY A 118 18.46 -31.11 1.61
CA GLY A 118 18.92 -31.69 2.86
C GLY A 118 19.60 -30.72 3.81
N ASP A 119 20.28 -29.69 3.28
CA ASP A 119 20.93 -28.64 4.06
C ASP A 119 19.94 -27.69 4.75
N TYR A 120 18.68 -27.72 4.30
CA TYR A 120 17.57 -26.92 4.83
C TYR A 120 16.54 -27.75 5.61
N LEU A 121 16.77 -29.05 5.80
CA LEU A 121 15.89 -29.88 6.63
C LEU A 121 16.19 -29.65 8.12
N ALA A 122 15.14 -29.65 8.93
CA ALA A 122 15.30 -29.65 10.39
C ALA A 122 16.08 -30.88 10.86
N GLU A 123 16.90 -30.73 11.91
CA GLU A 123 17.74 -31.81 12.44
C GLU A 123 16.88 -33.01 12.88
N GLY A 124 17.18 -34.19 12.38
CA GLY A 124 16.41 -35.39 12.64
C GLY A 124 15.09 -35.54 11.90
N ALA A 125 14.88 -34.74 10.86
CA ALA A 125 13.68 -34.79 10.01
C ALA A 125 13.39 -36.20 9.52
N GLN A 126 12.17 -36.66 9.72
CA GLN A 126 11.68 -37.95 9.18
C GLN A 126 10.57 -37.67 8.16
N LEU A 127 10.81 -38.06 6.92
CA LEU A 127 9.89 -37.88 5.81
C LEU A 127 9.03 -39.14 5.67
N ILE A 128 7.87 -39.16 6.36
CA ILE A 128 7.00 -40.33 6.45
C ILE A 128 5.77 -40.08 5.59
N PRO A 129 5.47 -40.97 4.60
CA PRO A 129 4.25 -40.90 3.82
C PRO A 129 3.03 -41.31 4.65
N ILE A 130 2.01 -40.48 4.65
CA ILE A 130 0.73 -40.69 5.36
C ILE A 130 -0.38 -40.89 4.30
N PRO A 131 -0.89 -42.11 4.13
CA PRO A 131 -2.00 -42.37 3.20
C PRO A 131 -3.31 -41.81 3.72
N SER A 132 -4.14 -41.25 2.83
CA SER A 132 -5.49 -40.79 3.13
C SER A 132 -6.43 -41.96 3.43
N GLN A 133 -7.50 -41.67 4.19
CA GLN A 133 -8.46 -42.69 4.56
C GLN A 133 -9.26 -43.22 3.35
N ASP A 134 -9.46 -42.44 2.32
CA ASP A 134 -10.13 -42.80 1.08
C ASP A 134 -9.24 -43.60 0.11
N GLY A 135 -7.91 -43.67 0.39
CA GLY A 135 -6.96 -44.40 -0.43
C GLY A 135 -6.60 -43.74 -1.74
N LEU A 136 -6.87 -42.42 -1.90
CA LEU A 136 -6.69 -41.65 -3.14
C LEU A 136 -5.61 -40.59 -3.05
N ALA A 137 -4.98 -40.37 -1.90
CA ALA A 137 -3.91 -39.43 -1.72
C ALA A 137 -2.90 -39.88 -0.66
N ILE A 138 -1.65 -39.35 -0.77
CA ILE A 138 -0.60 -39.55 0.22
C ILE A 138 -0.04 -38.18 0.58
N LEU A 139 0.03 -37.89 1.86
CA LEU A 139 0.59 -36.66 2.41
C LEU A 139 2.03 -36.93 2.94
N MET A 140 2.95 -36.03 2.67
CA MET A 140 4.27 -36.02 3.28
C MET A 140 4.60 -34.63 3.82
N SER A 141 4.96 -34.54 5.09
CA SER A 141 5.46 -33.30 5.70
C SER A 141 6.97 -33.25 5.56
N ILE A 142 7.48 -32.12 5.04
CA ILE A 142 8.89 -31.81 4.93
C ILE A 142 9.20 -30.69 5.95
N PRO A 143 9.74 -30.99 7.10
CA PRO A 143 10.07 -30.01 8.13
C PRO A 143 11.35 -29.26 7.73
N LEU A 144 11.20 -28.01 7.33
CA LEU A 144 12.32 -27.13 6.96
C LEU A 144 12.83 -26.36 8.18
N ASP A 145 14.14 -26.15 8.25
CA ASP A 145 14.79 -25.32 9.25
C ASP A 145 14.63 -23.82 8.89
N ASN A 146 13.85 -23.11 9.67
CA ASN A 146 13.57 -21.69 9.42
C ASN A 146 14.81 -20.81 9.63
N ASP A 147 15.76 -21.19 10.48
CA ASP A 147 17.00 -20.44 10.71
C ASP A 147 17.96 -20.60 9.52
N ALA A 148 18.03 -21.79 8.93
CA ALA A 148 18.75 -22.02 7.68
C ALA A 148 18.13 -21.22 6.53
N LEU A 149 16.79 -21.22 6.42
CA LEU A 149 16.04 -20.47 5.40
C LEU A 149 16.13 -18.95 5.57
N ALA A 150 16.38 -18.45 6.78
CA ALA A 150 16.55 -17.02 7.04
C ALA A 150 17.82 -16.43 6.42
N THR A 151 18.80 -17.30 6.08
CA THR A 151 20.03 -16.87 5.42
C THR A 151 19.78 -16.75 3.91
N PRO A 152 19.96 -15.55 3.30
CA PRO A 152 19.83 -15.41 1.85
C PRO A 152 20.88 -16.25 1.12
N LEU A 153 20.51 -16.75 -0.05
CA LEU A 153 21.41 -17.47 -0.97
C LEU A 153 22.55 -16.56 -1.44
N GLU A 154 23.62 -17.14 -2.01
CA GLU A 154 24.77 -16.39 -2.57
C GLU A 154 24.37 -15.30 -3.59
N ASN A 155 23.27 -15.49 -4.28
CA ASN A 155 22.70 -14.54 -5.22
C ASN A 155 21.81 -13.46 -4.60
N GLU A 156 21.81 -13.30 -3.27
CA GLU A 156 21.01 -12.39 -2.45
C GLU A 156 19.48 -12.66 -2.51
N LYS A 157 19.04 -13.81 -3.02
CA LYS A 157 17.62 -14.22 -3.02
C LYS A 157 17.23 -14.93 -1.72
N PRO A 158 15.94 -14.88 -1.32
CA PRO A 158 15.42 -15.70 -0.23
C PRO A 158 15.59 -17.20 -0.56
N ALA A 159 15.98 -18.01 0.43
CA ALA A 159 16.21 -19.44 0.24
C ALA A 159 14.90 -20.22 0.08
N LEU A 160 13.84 -19.89 0.83
CA LEU A 160 12.58 -20.65 0.87
C LEU A 160 11.95 -20.90 -0.51
N PRO A 161 11.76 -19.90 -1.40
CA PRO A 161 11.18 -20.16 -2.73
C PRO A 161 11.99 -21.14 -3.59
N GLU A 162 13.31 -21.05 -3.55
CA GLU A 162 14.17 -21.90 -4.34
C GLU A 162 14.22 -23.34 -3.77
N VAL A 163 14.18 -23.51 -2.44
CA VAL A 163 14.05 -24.80 -1.77
C VAL A 163 12.72 -25.47 -2.13
N VAL A 164 11.60 -24.75 -2.00
CA VAL A 164 10.26 -25.28 -2.36
C VAL A 164 10.18 -25.62 -3.84
N LYS A 165 10.82 -24.85 -4.70
CA LYS A 165 10.93 -25.15 -6.14
C LYS A 165 11.70 -26.44 -6.42
N ALA A 166 12.79 -26.71 -5.68
CA ALA A 166 13.49 -27.98 -5.75
C ALA A 166 12.61 -29.15 -5.28
N ILE A 167 11.86 -28.97 -4.20
CA ILE A 167 10.89 -29.97 -3.69
C ILE A 167 9.81 -30.24 -4.74
N ARG A 168 9.21 -29.22 -5.36
CA ARG A 168 8.21 -29.35 -6.43
C ARG A 168 8.75 -30.11 -7.64
N ALA A 169 9.97 -29.78 -8.06
CA ALA A 169 10.61 -30.44 -9.19
C ALA A 169 10.78 -31.95 -8.91
N GLN A 170 11.31 -32.30 -7.74
CA GLN A 170 11.51 -33.69 -7.35
C GLN A 170 10.19 -34.44 -7.14
N ALA A 171 9.16 -33.80 -6.56
CA ALA A 171 7.84 -34.39 -6.35
C ALA A 171 7.13 -34.69 -7.66
N SER A 172 7.31 -33.87 -8.69
CA SER A 172 6.71 -34.08 -10.02
C SER A 172 7.30 -35.27 -10.78
N GLU A 173 8.43 -35.81 -10.34
CA GLU A 173 9.06 -37.01 -10.92
C GLU A 173 8.47 -38.33 -10.40
N VAL A 174 7.62 -38.31 -9.36
CA VAL A 174 7.00 -39.52 -8.80
C VAL A 174 5.96 -40.08 -9.77
N PRO A 175 6.18 -41.27 -10.34
CA PRO A 175 5.32 -41.78 -11.40
C PRO A 175 3.94 -42.18 -10.88
N GLY A 176 2.90 -41.76 -11.62
CA GLY A 176 1.51 -42.14 -11.31
C GLY A 176 0.82 -41.23 -10.30
N PHE A 177 1.46 -40.15 -9.87
CA PHE A 177 0.91 -39.16 -8.96
C PHE A 177 0.93 -37.75 -9.57
N GLU A 178 -0.09 -36.98 -9.27
CA GLU A 178 -0.06 -35.52 -9.38
C GLU A 178 0.38 -34.97 -8.01
N SER A 179 1.36 -34.08 -7.97
CA SER A 179 1.94 -33.62 -6.72
C SER A 179 1.91 -32.11 -6.61
N HIS A 180 1.59 -31.61 -5.41
CA HIS A 180 1.58 -30.19 -5.08
C HIS A 180 2.25 -29.95 -3.73
N VAL A 181 2.97 -28.82 -3.61
CA VAL A 181 3.59 -28.41 -2.34
C VAL A 181 2.78 -27.28 -1.70
N THR A 182 2.24 -27.53 -0.53
CA THR A 182 1.33 -26.66 0.22
C THR A 182 1.76 -26.53 1.69
N GLY A 183 0.84 -26.22 2.58
CA GLY A 183 1.14 -25.88 3.98
C GLY A 183 1.81 -24.52 4.12
N ILE A 184 2.20 -24.18 5.35
CA ILE A 184 2.77 -22.86 5.65
C ILE A 184 4.02 -22.59 4.79
N GLY A 185 4.92 -23.57 4.64
CA GLY A 185 6.14 -23.45 3.83
C GLY A 185 5.86 -23.24 2.33
N GLY A 186 4.89 -23.95 1.76
CA GLY A 186 4.48 -23.81 0.36
C GLY A 186 3.84 -22.44 0.08
N ILE A 187 2.92 -22.01 0.96
CA ILE A 187 2.21 -20.73 0.82
C ILE A 187 3.17 -19.54 0.97
N LEU A 188 4.06 -19.58 1.97
CA LEU A 188 5.07 -18.54 2.14
C LEU A 188 6.05 -18.48 0.97
N ALA A 189 6.44 -19.62 0.40
CA ALA A 189 7.28 -19.66 -0.78
C ALA A 189 6.63 -18.96 -1.97
N ASP A 190 5.33 -19.23 -2.24
CA ASP A 190 4.58 -18.59 -3.32
C ASP A 190 4.34 -17.10 -3.04
N LEU A 191 4.17 -16.72 -1.77
CA LEU A 191 4.07 -15.32 -1.35
C LEU A 191 5.38 -14.57 -1.60
N PHE A 192 6.52 -15.14 -1.20
CA PHE A 192 7.85 -14.55 -1.44
C PHE A 192 8.18 -14.45 -2.93
N ASP A 193 7.83 -15.48 -3.71
CA ASP A 193 8.01 -15.45 -5.17
C ASP A 193 7.14 -14.37 -5.81
N SER A 194 5.92 -14.20 -5.32
CA SER A 194 5.04 -13.10 -5.70
C SER A 194 5.64 -11.73 -5.37
N PHE A 195 6.21 -11.54 -4.18
CA PHE A 195 6.87 -10.29 -3.80
C PHE A 195 8.21 -10.09 -4.53
N GLY A 196 8.99 -11.13 -4.78
CA GLY A 196 10.27 -11.04 -5.50
C GLY A 196 10.11 -10.60 -6.95
N SER A 197 9.00 -10.97 -7.60
CA SER A 197 8.65 -10.51 -8.95
C SER A 197 8.20 -9.03 -8.96
N ILE A 198 7.70 -8.50 -7.82
CA ILE A 198 7.17 -7.14 -7.69
C ILE A 198 8.24 -6.09 -8.03
N ASP A 199 9.47 -6.25 -7.56
CA ASP A 199 10.48 -5.18 -7.60
C ASP A 199 10.83 -4.73 -9.02
N THR A 200 11.03 -5.65 -9.94
CA THR A 200 11.45 -5.33 -11.31
C THR A 200 10.26 -5.08 -12.24
N ASP A 201 9.27 -5.96 -12.21
CA ASP A 201 8.14 -5.89 -13.14
C ASP A 201 7.13 -4.79 -12.74
N LEU A 202 6.88 -4.59 -11.46
CA LEU A 202 6.06 -3.48 -10.96
C LEU A 202 6.69 -2.13 -11.31
N LEU A 203 7.99 -1.95 -11.01
CA LEU A 203 8.69 -0.71 -11.32
C LEU A 203 8.70 -0.43 -12.82
N ARG A 204 9.03 -1.44 -13.64
CA ARG A 204 9.02 -1.35 -15.10
C ARG A 204 7.64 -0.98 -15.64
N THR A 205 6.60 -1.68 -15.20
CA THR A 205 5.22 -1.44 -15.63
C THR A 205 4.76 -0.06 -15.22
N THR A 206 5.03 0.36 -13.97
CA THR A 206 4.72 1.70 -13.47
C THR A 206 5.39 2.78 -14.30
N LEU A 207 6.68 2.64 -14.59
CA LEU A 207 7.43 3.62 -15.40
C LEU A 207 6.86 3.73 -16.82
N ILE A 208 6.50 2.60 -17.45
CA ILE A 208 5.90 2.59 -18.80
C ILE A 208 4.54 3.27 -18.78
N VAL A 209 3.66 2.90 -17.85
CA VAL A 209 2.30 3.46 -17.74
C VAL A 209 2.37 4.96 -17.48
N VAL A 210 3.19 5.40 -16.53
CA VAL A 210 3.38 6.82 -16.22
C VAL A 210 3.97 7.56 -17.41
N ALA A 211 4.98 7.02 -18.10
CA ALA A 211 5.56 7.61 -19.30
C ALA A 211 4.49 7.86 -20.39
N LEU A 212 3.67 6.84 -20.69
CA LEU A 212 2.61 6.95 -21.70
C LEU A 212 1.60 8.06 -21.35
N ILE A 213 1.19 8.14 -20.07
CA ILE A 213 0.25 9.16 -19.64
C ILE A 213 0.88 10.56 -19.66
N LEU A 214 2.12 10.70 -19.20
CA LEU A 214 2.81 11.99 -19.24
C LEU A 214 3.03 12.49 -20.68
N ILE A 215 3.29 11.60 -21.64
CA ILE A 215 3.35 11.95 -23.07
C ILE A 215 2.02 12.56 -23.53
N VAL A 216 0.90 11.94 -23.17
CA VAL A 216 -0.45 12.41 -23.54
C VAL A 216 -0.77 13.74 -22.84
N VAL A 217 -0.47 13.86 -21.57
CA VAL A 217 -0.76 15.04 -20.74
C VAL A 217 0.07 16.25 -21.18
N TYR A 218 1.39 16.09 -21.29
CA TYR A 218 2.27 17.19 -21.67
C TYR A 218 2.24 17.53 -23.16
N ARG A 219 1.83 16.57 -23.99
CA ARG A 219 1.86 16.74 -25.46
C ARG A 219 3.24 17.20 -25.98
N SER A 220 4.28 16.75 -25.31
CA SER A 220 5.68 17.01 -25.64
C SER A 220 6.45 15.69 -25.59
N PRO A 221 7.22 15.36 -26.64
CA PRO A 221 8.00 14.12 -26.69
C PRO A 221 9.25 14.15 -25.79
N VAL A 222 9.56 15.26 -25.17
CA VAL A 222 10.76 15.44 -24.32
C VAL A 222 10.40 15.69 -22.86
N LEU A 223 9.32 16.44 -22.61
CA LEU A 223 9.00 16.94 -21.27
C LEU A 223 8.68 15.82 -20.27
N TRP A 224 8.11 14.70 -20.71
CA TRP A 224 7.77 13.58 -19.84
C TRP A 224 8.98 12.89 -19.20
N ILE A 225 10.15 12.93 -19.88
CA ILE A 225 11.38 12.30 -19.40
C ILE A 225 11.85 12.93 -18.09
N ILE A 226 11.71 14.26 -17.95
CA ILE A 226 12.29 14.99 -16.81
C ILE A 226 11.58 14.65 -15.48
N PRO A 227 10.24 14.73 -15.36
CA PRO A 227 9.57 14.30 -14.15
C PRO A 227 9.82 12.83 -13.80
N LEU A 228 9.78 11.96 -14.80
CA LEU A 228 10.00 10.54 -14.59
C LEU A 228 11.42 10.25 -14.09
N PHE A 229 12.43 10.90 -14.68
CA PHE A 229 13.81 10.83 -14.21
C PHE A 229 13.96 11.34 -12.76
N CYS A 230 13.33 12.48 -12.44
CA CYS A 230 13.32 13.02 -11.07
C CYS A 230 12.62 12.05 -10.10
N SER A 231 11.54 11.36 -10.54
CA SER A 231 10.83 10.37 -9.72
C SER A 231 11.71 9.16 -9.39
N VAL A 232 12.50 8.68 -10.35
CA VAL A 232 13.47 7.58 -10.12
C VAL A 232 14.53 7.99 -9.11
N ILE A 233 15.04 9.23 -9.20
CA ILE A 233 15.99 9.76 -8.20
C ILE A 233 15.34 9.88 -6.82
N ALA A 234 14.08 10.31 -6.75
CA ALA A 234 13.33 10.38 -5.49
C ALA A 234 13.13 8.99 -4.88
N LEU A 235 12.80 7.99 -5.70
CA LEU A 235 12.66 6.60 -5.27
C LEU A 235 13.99 6.03 -4.78
N SER A 236 15.09 6.27 -5.50
CA SER A 236 16.42 5.84 -5.06
C SER A 236 16.81 6.46 -3.72
N LEU A 237 16.53 7.77 -3.52
CA LEU A 237 16.78 8.45 -2.25
C LEU A 237 15.94 7.83 -1.13
N ALA A 238 14.63 7.68 -1.35
CA ALA A 238 13.71 7.11 -0.36
C ALA A 238 14.13 5.71 0.05
N GLY A 239 14.36 4.83 -0.93
CA GLY A 239 14.75 3.46 -0.67
C GLY A 239 16.13 3.34 -0.02
N GLY A 240 17.10 4.19 -0.41
CA GLY A 240 18.40 4.23 0.25
C GLY A 240 18.30 4.62 1.75
N VAL A 241 17.43 5.59 2.08
CA VAL A 241 17.16 5.98 3.48
C VAL A 241 16.45 4.87 4.24
N VAL A 242 15.41 4.27 3.63
CA VAL A 242 14.66 3.15 4.23
C VAL A 242 15.59 1.96 4.49
N TYR A 243 16.46 1.60 3.54
CA TYR A 243 17.47 0.54 3.71
C TYR A 243 18.36 0.78 4.93
N LEU A 244 18.89 1.99 5.07
CA LEU A 244 19.76 2.31 6.19
C LEU A 244 19.04 2.20 7.54
N LEU A 245 17.80 2.67 7.62
CA LEU A 245 17.00 2.60 8.84
C LEU A 245 16.58 1.17 9.17
N ALA A 246 16.23 0.38 8.16
CA ALA A 246 15.86 -1.03 8.33
C ALA A 246 17.09 -1.86 8.76
N LYS A 247 18.26 -1.63 8.15
CA LYS A 247 19.50 -2.30 8.51
C LYS A 247 19.92 -2.07 9.96
N GLU A 248 19.66 -0.87 10.50
CA GLU A 248 19.95 -0.53 11.91
C GLU A 248 18.81 -0.97 12.86
N GLY A 249 17.78 -1.67 12.36
CA GLY A 249 16.65 -2.13 13.18
C GLY A 249 15.75 -1.00 13.71
N ILE A 250 15.83 0.20 13.13
CA ILE A 250 14.99 1.35 13.53
C ILE A 250 13.61 1.24 12.88
N LEU A 251 13.52 0.54 11.74
CA LEU A 251 12.33 0.45 10.93
C LEU A 251 12.20 -0.97 10.39
N ASP A 252 11.01 -1.56 10.54
CA ASP A 252 10.68 -2.83 9.90
C ASP A 252 10.26 -2.58 8.44
N LEU A 253 10.63 -3.48 7.53
CA LEU A 253 10.27 -3.41 6.13
C LEU A 253 9.77 -4.76 5.65
N ASP A 254 8.61 -4.78 5.03
CA ASP A 254 8.06 -5.95 4.32
C ASP A 254 7.95 -5.67 2.81
N GLY A 255 7.77 -6.73 2.01
CA GLY A 255 7.68 -6.61 0.55
C GLY A 255 6.47 -5.79 0.09
N GLN A 256 5.35 -5.85 0.81
CA GLN A 256 4.15 -5.05 0.55
C GLN A 256 4.43 -3.55 0.70
N SER A 257 5.07 -3.15 1.82
CA SER A 257 5.45 -1.76 2.09
C SER A 257 6.44 -1.23 1.05
N GLN A 258 7.37 -2.05 0.56
CA GLN A 258 8.28 -1.69 -0.53
C GLN A 258 7.55 -1.46 -1.86
N GLY A 259 6.63 -2.34 -2.24
CA GLY A 259 5.82 -2.18 -3.44
C GLY A 259 4.98 -0.89 -3.41
N ILE A 260 4.31 -0.64 -2.28
CA ILE A 260 3.53 0.57 -2.06
C ILE A 260 4.42 1.84 -2.09
N LEU A 261 5.60 1.80 -1.46
CA LEU A 261 6.58 2.90 -1.50
C LEU A 261 6.93 3.28 -2.94
N SER A 262 7.21 2.28 -3.78
CA SER A 262 7.62 2.50 -5.17
C SER A 262 6.54 3.20 -5.98
N VAL A 263 5.30 2.74 -5.88
CA VAL A 263 4.13 3.32 -6.57
C VAL A 263 3.81 4.72 -6.04
N LEU A 264 3.82 4.90 -4.71
CA LEU A 264 3.51 6.16 -4.06
C LEU A 264 4.53 7.26 -4.41
N VAL A 265 5.83 6.95 -4.37
CA VAL A 265 6.89 7.93 -4.69
C VAL A 265 6.80 8.39 -6.13
N ILE A 266 6.63 7.46 -7.08
CA ILE A 266 6.50 7.81 -8.51
C ILE A 266 5.22 8.63 -8.73
N GLY A 267 4.10 8.24 -8.13
CA GLY A 267 2.83 8.93 -8.20
C GLY A 267 2.90 10.36 -7.64
N ALA A 268 3.32 10.51 -6.39
CA ALA A 268 3.41 11.80 -5.71
C ALA A 268 4.44 12.73 -6.39
N ALA A 269 5.59 12.19 -6.78
CA ALA A 269 6.62 12.97 -7.47
C ALA A 269 6.11 13.53 -8.81
N THR A 270 5.44 12.71 -9.63
CA THR A 270 4.88 13.15 -10.90
C THR A 270 3.77 14.17 -10.72
N ASP A 271 2.99 14.08 -9.65
CA ASP A 271 1.95 15.04 -9.30
C ASP A 271 2.52 16.42 -8.95
N TYR A 272 3.53 16.48 -8.07
CA TYR A 272 4.24 17.74 -7.76
C TYR A 272 4.93 18.34 -9.00
N ALA A 273 5.47 17.48 -9.88
CA ALA A 273 6.06 17.93 -11.13
C ALA A 273 5.03 18.57 -12.07
N LEU A 274 3.83 17.99 -12.19
CA LEU A 274 2.74 18.53 -13.00
C LEU A 274 2.37 19.96 -12.57
N LEU A 275 2.28 20.18 -11.26
CA LEU A 275 1.95 21.48 -10.69
C LEU A 275 3.04 22.54 -11.00
N LEU A 276 4.31 22.22 -10.74
CA LEU A 276 5.41 23.13 -11.01
C LEU A 276 5.56 23.44 -12.50
N ILE A 277 5.47 22.42 -13.36
CA ILE A 277 5.59 22.56 -14.81
C ILE A 277 4.45 23.41 -15.38
N ALA A 278 3.22 23.18 -14.93
CA ALA A 278 2.07 23.97 -15.35
C ALA A 278 2.22 25.44 -14.97
N ARG A 279 2.63 25.71 -13.73
CA ARG A 279 2.87 27.09 -13.27
C ARG A 279 4.04 27.73 -14.00
N TYR A 280 5.13 27.00 -14.20
CA TYR A 280 6.28 27.52 -14.97
C TYR A 280 5.88 27.85 -16.40
N ARG A 281 5.08 27.03 -17.05
CA ARG A 281 4.56 27.29 -18.39
C ARG A 281 3.70 28.55 -18.44
N GLU A 282 2.84 28.78 -17.44
CA GLU A 282 2.04 30.00 -17.29
C GLU A 282 2.96 31.24 -17.17
N GLU A 283 3.95 31.20 -16.28
CA GLU A 283 4.85 32.34 -16.05
C GLU A 283 5.78 32.64 -17.25
N LEU A 284 6.08 31.63 -18.09
CA LEU A 284 6.84 31.84 -19.32
C LEU A 284 6.10 32.70 -20.35
N HIS A 285 4.79 32.89 -20.26
CA HIS A 285 4.04 33.85 -21.07
C HIS A 285 4.19 35.28 -20.56
N HIS A 286 4.39 35.48 -19.26
CA HIS A 286 4.52 36.80 -18.62
C HIS A 286 5.95 37.31 -18.54
N TYR A 287 6.96 36.43 -18.46
CA TYR A 287 8.36 36.78 -18.30
C TYR A 287 9.20 36.34 -19.50
N GLU A 288 10.01 37.28 -20.05
CA GLU A 288 10.96 36.96 -21.11
C GLU A 288 12.08 36.03 -20.58
N SER A 289 12.59 36.32 -19.37
CA SER A 289 13.62 35.55 -18.69
C SER A 289 13.08 34.25 -18.13
N ARG A 290 13.63 33.10 -18.58
CA ARG A 290 13.30 31.76 -18.05
C ARG A 290 13.60 31.60 -16.56
N ILE A 291 14.59 32.37 -16.06
CA ILE A 291 14.99 32.33 -14.65
C ILE A 291 13.94 33.04 -13.79
N ASP A 292 13.53 34.25 -14.20
CA ASP A 292 12.55 35.03 -13.45
C ASP A 292 11.20 34.36 -13.46
N ALA A 293 10.80 33.79 -14.60
CA ALA A 293 9.59 32.92 -14.70
C ALA A 293 9.63 31.74 -13.72
N MET A 294 10.78 31.04 -13.59
CA MET A 294 10.91 29.92 -12.65
C MET A 294 10.86 30.38 -11.19
N VAL A 295 11.51 31.49 -10.84
CA VAL A 295 11.49 32.02 -9.46
C VAL A 295 10.06 32.36 -9.02
N VAL A 296 9.27 32.96 -9.91
CA VAL A 296 7.87 33.30 -9.62
C VAL A 296 7.02 32.02 -9.56
N ALA A 297 7.19 31.12 -10.51
CA ALA A 297 6.49 29.84 -10.54
C ALA A 297 6.77 29.02 -9.26
N TRP A 298 8.04 28.89 -8.88
CA TRP A 298 8.46 28.14 -7.69
C TRP A 298 7.87 28.73 -6.40
N LYS A 299 7.92 30.05 -6.24
CA LYS A 299 7.30 30.74 -5.09
C LYS A 299 5.79 30.52 -5.03
N GLY A 300 5.13 30.42 -6.18
CA GLY A 300 3.69 30.20 -6.26
C GLY A 300 3.24 28.77 -5.93
N VAL A 301 4.15 27.77 -6.04
CA VAL A 301 3.80 26.36 -5.81
C VAL A 301 4.44 25.74 -4.58
N VAL A 302 5.50 26.34 -4.01
CA VAL A 302 6.21 25.76 -2.87
C VAL A 302 5.31 25.61 -1.64
N GLU A 303 4.53 26.63 -1.30
CA GLU A 303 3.61 26.59 -0.15
C GLU A 303 2.54 25.52 -0.32
N PRO A 304 1.78 25.45 -1.43
CA PRO A 304 0.85 24.36 -1.68
C PRO A 304 1.49 22.97 -1.66
N ILE A 305 2.65 22.76 -2.32
CA ILE A 305 3.32 21.45 -2.37
C ILE A 305 3.79 21.02 -0.97
N VAL A 306 4.42 21.91 -0.20
CA VAL A 306 4.87 21.59 1.16
C VAL A 306 3.69 21.30 2.08
N ALA A 307 2.60 22.07 1.99
CA ALA A 307 1.41 21.85 2.78
C ALA A 307 0.74 20.51 2.43
N SER A 308 0.63 20.19 1.14
CA SER A 308 0.14 18.92 0.62
C SER A 308 0.94 17.76 1.21
N GLY A 309 2.26 17.74 1.01
CA GLY A 309 3.07 16.64 1.52
C GLY A 309 3.08 16.56 3.05
N LEU A 310 3.01 17.68 3.78
CA LEU A 310 2.85 17.64 5.23
C LEU A 310 1.54 16.94 5.63
N THR A 311 0.47 17.19 4.89
CA THR A 311 -0.82 16.54 5.12
C THR A 311 -0.73 15.03 4.86
N VAL A 312 -0.12 14.63 3.74
CA VAL A 312 0.10 13.21 3.39
C VAL A 312 0.99 12.53 4.44
N ILE A 313 2.15 13.11 4.74
CA ILE A 313 3.09 12.58 5.74
C ILE A 313 2.41 12.42 7.10
N SER A 314 1.65 13.44 7.54
CA SER A 314 0.95 13.36 8.82
C SER A 314 -0.14 12.29 8.82
N GLY A 315 -0.90 12.15 7.73
CA GLY A 315 -1.89 11.09 7.57
C GLY A 315 -1.28 9.68 7.60
N LEU A 316 -0.14 9.50 6.92
CA LEU A 316 0.61 8.24 6.91
C LEU A 316 1.21 7.91 8.27
N LEU A 317 1.77 8.89 8.97
CA LEU A 317 2.36 8.67 10.30
C LEU A 317 1.33 8.27 11.37
N VAL A 318 0.04 8.55 11.17
CA VAL A 318 -1.04 8.06 12.05
C VAL A 318 -1.14 6.53 12.03
N LEU A 319 -0.69 5.86 10.94
CA LEU A 319 -0.56 4.38 10.89
C LEU A 319 0.37 3.84 11.98
N GLY A 320 1.28 4.66 12.52
CA GLY A 320 2.11 4.32 13.68
C GLY A 320 1.34 3.98 14.96
N LEU A 321 0.03 4.25 15.03
CA LEU A 321 -0.87 3.86 16.13
C LEU A 321 -1.38 2.42 16.00
N SER A 322 -1.11 1.75 14.88
CA SER A 322 -1.50 0.36 14.67
C SER A 322 -0.72 -0.60 15.58
N ASP A 323 -1.38 -1.65 16.03
CA ASP A 323 -0.75 -2.77 16.75
C ASP A 323 -0.17 -3.83 15.81
N LEU A 324 -0.60 -3.84 14.52
CA LEU A 324 0.01 -4.65 13.47
C LEU A 324 1.32 -4.03 13.01
N LYS A 325 2.42 -4.79 13.09
CA LYS A 325 3.76 -4.30 12.71
C LYS A 325 3.83 -3.87 11.24
N SER A 326 3.26 -4.64 10.32
CA SER A 326 3.21 -4.33 8.88
C SER A 326 2.50 -3.01 8.58
N VAL A 327 1.37 -2.73 9.24
CA VAL A 327 0.64 -1.46 9.10
C VAL A 327 1.43 -0.30 9.72
N ARG A 328 1.99 -0.53 10.91
CA ARG A 328 2.76 0.48 11.66
C ARG A 328 4.02 0.91 10.91
N SER A 329 4.72 -0.03 10.28
CA SER A 329 5.96 0.23 9.53
C SER A 329 5.73 0.98 8.23
N LEU A 330 4.60 0.74 7.55
CA LEU A 330 4.26 1.42 6.30
C LEU A 330 4.18 2.95 6.45
N GLY A 331 3.70 3.45 7.59
CA GLY A 331 3.57 4.89 7.84
C GLY A 331 4.89 5.64 7.64
N PRO A 332 5.94 5.35 8.41
CA PRO A 332 7.26 5.96 8.25
C PRO A 332 7.90 5.70 6.87
N VAL A 333 7.78 4.49 6.32
CA VAL A 333 8.32 4.13 4.98
C VAL A 333 7.74 5.04 3.91
N ALA A 334 6.41 5.13 3.87
CA ALA A 334 5.70 5.97 2.90
C ALA A 334 5.94 7.48 3.14
N ALA A 335 6.03 7.92 4.40
CA ALA A 335 6.35 9.30 4.74
C ALA A 335 7.73 9.74 4.24
N ILE A 336 8.76 8.87 4.37
CA ILE A 336 10.10 9.08 3.79
C ILE A 336 10.00 9.21 2.27
N GLY A 337 9.19 8.37 1.63
CA GLY A 337 8.94 8.43 0.18
C GLY A 337 8.39 9.76 -0.28
N VAL A 338 7.32 10.25 0.38
CA VAL A 338 6.70 11.54 0.06
C VAL A 338 7.67 12.70 0.30
N LEU A 339 8.43 12.67 1.39
CA LEU A 339 9.45 13.68 1.69
C LEU A 339 10.55 13.71 0.62
N ALA A 340 11.06 12.55 0.20
CA ALA A 340 12.03 12.44 -0.88
C ALA A 340 11.49 13.00 -2.20
N ALA A 341 10.24 12.67 -2.55
CA ALA A 341 9.57 13.22 -3.72
C ALA A 341 9.50 14.75 -3.68
N GLN A 342 9.10 15.34 -2.54
CA GLN A 342 9.05 16.79 -2.38
C GLN A 342 10.43 17.44 -2.52
N LEU A 343 11.44 16.91 -1.86
CA LEU A 343 12.80 17.44 -1.90
C LEU A 343 13.34 17.46 -3.33
N ILE A 344 13.16 16.40 -4.08
CA ILE A 344 13.61 16.30 -5.47
C ILE A 344 12.82 17.25 -6.38
N MET A 345 11.48 17.27 -6.23
CA MET A 345 10.62 18.08 -7.11
C MET A 345 10.73 19.59 -6.84
N LEU A 346 11.09 19.99 -5.64
CA LEU A 346 11.30 21.40 -5.29
C LEU A 346 12.75 21.89 -5.51
N SER A 347 13.70 20.99 -5.76
CA SER A 347 15.11 21.35 -5.95
C SER A 347 15.67 20.94 -7.30
N LEU A 348 15.67 19.63 -7.64
CA LEU A 348 16.24 19.10 -8.87
C LEU A 348 15.42 19.50 -10.11
N LEU A 349 14.10 19.32 -10.07
CA LEU A 349 13.21 19.60 -11.20
C LEU A 349 13.30 21.07 -11.66
N PRO A 350 13.18 22.10 -10.80
CA PRO A 350 13.33 23.48 -11.23
C PRO A 350 14.73 23.78 -11.77
N ALA A 351 15.79 23.15 -11.23
CA ALA A 351 17.15 23.30 -11.73
C ALA A 351 17.28 22.80 -13.17
N ILE A 352 16.76 21.62 -13.49
CA ILE A 352 16.76 21.06 -14.85
C ILE A 352 15.92 21.93 -15.80
N LEU A 353 14.71 22.34 -15.39
CA LEU A 353 13.82 23.14 -16.22
C LEU A 353 14.41 24.53 -16.55
N VAL A 354 15.12 25.15 -15.61
CA VAL A 354 15.83 26.42 -15.86
C VAL A 354 16.94 26.25 -16.89
N LEU A 355 17.69 25.14 -16.86
CA LEU A 355 18.75 24.88 -17.84
C LEU A 355 18.18 24.67 -19.24
N LEU A 356 17.11 23.89 -19.38
CA LEU A 356 16.49 23.57 -20.66
C LEU A 356 15.61 24.72 -21.20
N GLY A 357 14.99 25.49 -20.30
CA GLY A 357 14.16 26.64 -20.65
C GLY A 357 12.96 26.28 -21.51
N ARG A 358 12.59 27.18 -22.46
CA ARG A 358 11.42 26.99 -23.33
C ARG A 358 11.52 25.81 -24.29
N TRP A 359 12.73 25.31 -24.56
CA TRP A 359 12.94 24.23 -25.53
C TRP A 359 12.24 22.92 -25.12
N VAL A 360 12.18 22.65 -23.83
CA VAL A 360 11.58 21.43 -23.28
C VAL A 360 10.07 21.28 -23.63
N PHE A 361 9.40 22.41 -23.92
CA PHE A 361 8.00 22.42 -24.31
C PHE A 361 7.78 22.20 -25.83
N TRP A 362 8.82 21.80 -26.59
CA TRP A 362 8.65 21.47 -28.00
C TRP A 362 7.56 20.39 -28.18
N PRO A 363 6.65 20.47 -29.21
CA PRO A 363 6.65 21.43 -30.29
C PRO A 363 5.96 22.78 -29.97
N LYS A 364 5.08 22.86 -28.96
CA LYS A 364 4.35 24.07 -28.59
C LYS A 364 5.07 24.88 -27.50
N ARG A 365 6.10 25.64 -27.92
CA ARG A 365 6.89 26.47 -26.99
C ARG A 365 6.09 27.70 -26.56
N PRO A 366 5.97 28.02 -25.23
CA PRO A 366 5.31 29.21 -24.76
C PRO A 366 6.08 30.47 -25.26
N LYS A 367 5.37 31.41 -25.86
CA LYS A 367 5.90 32.68 -26.33
C LYS A 367 5.62 33.77 -25.30
N HIS A 368 6.48 34.77 -25.21
CA HIS A 368 6.26 36.00 -24.44
C HIS A 368 5.17 36.82 -25.14
N ASP A 369 4.28 37.48 -24.39
CA ASP A 369 3.16 38.29 -24.87
C ASP A 369 1.96 37.54 -25.53
N ASP A 370 1.91 36.23 -25.45
CA ASP A 370 0.75 35.43 -25.90
C ASP A 370 -0.29 35.35 -24.75
N VAL A 371 -0.79 36.53 -24.32
CA VAL A 371 -1.62 36.71 -23.12
C VAL A 371 -3.10 36.31 -23.35
N ASP A 372 -3.52 36.13 -24.59
CA ASP A 372 -4.87 35.77 -24.98
C ASP A 372 -5.12 34.25 -25.06
N GLU A 373 -4.74 33.47 -24.01
CA GLU A 373 -5.44 32.22 -23.83
C GLU A 373 -6.87 32.54 -23.36
N LYS A 374 -7.78 32.68 -24.32
CA LYS A 374 -9.22 32.63 -24.04
C LYS A 374 -9.44 31.45 -23.12
N LEU A 375 -10.00 31.70 -21.95
CA LEU A 375 -10.50 30.70 -21.00
C LEU A 375 -11.60 29.85 -21.67
N SER A 376 -11.31 29.23 -22.81
CA SER A 376 -12.19 28.44 -23.65
C SER A 376 -11.75 26.98 -23.56
N GLY A 377 -12.57 26.17 -22.94
CA GLY A 377 -12.29 24.73 -22.82
C GLY A 377 -13.35 24.04 -22.01
N LEU A 378 -13.14 22.75 -21.77
CA LEU A 378 -14.04 21.91 -20.95
C LEU A 378 -14.29 22.54 -19.57
N TRP A 379 -13.23 23.02 -18.91
CA TRP A 379 -13.30 23.57 -17.56
C TRP A 379 -14.06 24.89 -17.46
N SER A 380 -14.04 25.70 -18.49
CA SER A 380 -14.90 26.91 -18.59
C SER A 380 -16.38 26.53 -18.68
N LYS A 381 -16.70 25.44 -19.39
CA LYS A 381 -18.09 24.92 -19.46
C LYS A 381 -18.53 24.37 -18.12
N VAL A 382 -17.66 23.61 -17.41
CA VAL A 382 -17.92 23.07 -16.08
C VAL A 382 -18.13 24.20 -15.07
N ALA A 383 -17.24 25.21 -15.06
CA ALA A 383 -17.40 26.40 -14.22
C ALA A 383 -18.71 27.16 -14.54
N GLY A 384 -19.06 27.26 -15.82
CA GLY A 384 -20.35 27.82 -16.25
C GLY A 384 -21.57 27.04 -15.75
N LEU A 385 -21.50 25.71 -15.71
CA LEU A 385 -22.54 24.85 -15.13
C LEU A 385 -22.70 25.11 -13.64
N VAL A 386 -21.58 25.10 -12.91
CA VAL A 386 -21.51 25.36 -11.47
C VAL A 386 -22.07 26.75 -11.14
N GLY A 387 -21.71 27.77 -11.91
CA GLY A 387 -22.20 29.14 -11.69
C GLY A 387 -23.67 29.34 -12.02
N ARG A 388 -24.20 28.64 -13.04
CA ARG A 388 -25.60 28.79 -13.46
C ARG A 388 -26.58 27.96 -12.61
N LYS A 389 -26.17 26.76 -12.20
CA LYS A 389 -27.04 25.78 -11.49
C LYS A 389 -26.31 25.13 -10.32
N PRO A 390 -25.84 25.90 -9.30
CA PRO A 390 -25.06 25.33 -8.19
C PRO A 390 -25.83 24.29 -7.40
N ARG A 391 -27.07 24.56 -7.01
CA ARG A 391 -27.90 23.66 -6.17
C ARG A 391 -28.19 22.32 -6.85
N PRO A 392 -28.75 22.26 -8.09
CA PRO A 392 -28.93 20.98 -8.75
C PRO A 392 -27.62 20.20 -8.92
N THR A 393 -26.51 20.89 -9.20
CA THR A 393 -25.20 20.23 -9.39
C THR A 393 -24.76 19.51 -8.14
N TRP A 394 -24.69 20.18 -6.97
CA TRP A 394 -24.23 19.50 -5.77
C TRP A 394 -25.26 18.49 -5.22
N ILE A 395 -26.57 18.70 -5.41
CA ILE A 395 -27.59 17.74 -4.96
C ILE A 395 -27.50 16.45 -5.77
N ILE A 396 -27.41 16.52 -7.10
CA ILE A 396 -27.36 15.34 -7.97
C ILE A 396 -26.05 14.58 -7.75
N THR A 397 -24.92 15.27 -7.69
CA THR A 397 -23.62 14.62 -7.43
C THR A 397 -23.53 14.04 -6.03
N GLY A 398 -24.04 14.75 -5.03
CA GLY A 398 -24.11 14.25 -3.65
C GLY A 398 -25.00 13.03 -3.53
N LEU A 399 -26.19 13.04 -4.13
CA LEU A 399 -27.10 11.90 -4.15
C LEU A 399 -26.48 10.67 -4.83
N PHE A 400 -25.81 10.87 -5.97
CA PHE A 400 -25.07 9.79 -6.64
C PHE A 400 -24.05 9.15 -5.72
N LEU A 401 -23.24 9.95 -5.02
CA LEU A 401 -22.23 9.43 -4.10
C LEU A 401 -22.85 8.73 -2.89
N VAL A 402 -23.96 9.24 -2.33
CA VAL A 402 -24.66 8.60 -1.21
C VAL A 402 -25.29 7.27 -1.63
N ILE A 403 -25.85 7.19 -2.84
CA ILE A 403 -26.36 5.92 -3.38
C ILE A 403 -25.19 4.93 -3.57
N ALA A 404 -24.08 5.35 -4.13
CA ALA A 404 -22.91 4.51 -4.27
C ALA A 404 -22.38 4.04 -2.90
N MET A 405 -22.33 4.93 -1.92
CA MET A 405 -21.91 4.62 -0.54
C MET A 405 -22.83 3.57 0.12
N SER A 406 -24.11 3.50 -0.21
CA SER A 406 -25.02 2.52 0.39
C SER A 406 -24.61 1.07 0.12
N PHE A 407 -23.89 0.79 -0.97
CA PHE A 407 -23.37 -0.54 -1.27
C PHE A 407 -22.15 -0.91 -0.42
N ALA A 408 -21.48 0.05 0.21
CA ALA A 408 -20.35 -0.23 1.10
C ALA A 408 -20.75 -1.07 2.33
N THR A 409 -22.03 -1.04 2.73
CA THR A 409 -22.53 -1.87 3.84
C THR A 409 -22.59 -3.37 3.53
N GLN A 410 -22.45 -3.74 2.26
CA GLN A 410 -22.45 -5.13 1.80
C GLN A 410 -21.03 -5.68 1.62
N LEU A 411 -20.00 -4.83 1.78
CA LEU A 411 -18.61 -5.23 1.68
C LEU A 411 -18.25 -6.19 2.83
N LYS A 412 -17.84 -7.39 2.49
CA LYS A 412 -17.36 -8.38 3.45
C LYS A 412 -15.93 -8.04 3.84
N THR A 413 -15.69 -7.75 5.10
CA THR A 413 -14.40 -7.31 5.63
C THR A 413 -13.86 -8.23 6.73
N ASP A 414 -14.31 -9.47 6.71
CA ASP A 414 -13.98 -10.48 7.73
C ASP A 414 -12.65 -11.20 7.42
N GLY A 415 -11.93 -10.73 6.42
CA GLY A 415 -10.66 -11.31 5.95
C GLY A 415 -10.84 -12.23 4.74
N LEU A 416 -9.70 -12.71 4.26
CA LEU A 416 -9.60 -13.69 3.18
C LEU A 416 -9.00 -14.97 3.75
N ALA A 417 -9.47 -16.12 3.29
CA ALA A 417 -8.73 -17.37 3.47
C ALA A 417 -7.40 -17.30 2.72
N GLN A 418 -6.40 -18.05 3.15
CA GLN A 418 -5.10 -18.06 2.48
C GLN A 418 -5.20 -18.49 1.01
N THR A 419 -6.11 -19.40 0.71
CA THR A 419 -6.45 -19.80 -0.66
C THR A 419 -6.97 -18.66 -1.51
N ASP A 420 -7.72 -17.72 -0.93
CA ASP A 420 -8.31 -16.58 -1.62
C ASP A 420 -7.38 -15.34 -1.66
N ALA A 421 -6.19 -15.43 -1.07
CA ALA A 421 -5.24 -14.31 -1.02
C ALA A 421 -4.55 -14.03 -2.36
N PHE A 422 -4.54 -15.01 -3.27
CA PHE A 422 -3.93 -14.90 -4.59
C PHE A 422 -4.98 -14.62 -5.68
N THR A 423 -4.63 -13.85 -6.70
CA THR A 423 -5.50 -13.61 -7.88
C THR A 423 -5.49 -14.75 -8.89
N GLY A 424 -4.63 -15.76 -8.68
CA GLY A 424 -4.51 -16.98 -9.45
C GLY A 424 -4.44 -18.20 -8.53
N ASN A 425 -4.22 -19.37 -9.09
CA ASN A 425 -4.08 -20.62 -8.35
C ASN A 425 -2.62 -21.07 -8.33
N PRO A 426 -1.75 -20.52 -7.46
CA PRO A 426 -0.41 -21.03 -7.30
C PRO A 426 -0.44 -22.49 -6.79
N ASP A 427 0.68 -23.18 -6.93
CA ASP A 427 0.78 -24.60 -6.58
C ASP A 427 0.37 -24.90 -5.14
N SER A 428 0.70 -24.01 -4.21
CA SER A 428 0.34 -24.15 -2.80
C SER A 428 -1.18 -24.09 -2.55
N VAL A 429 -1.91 -23.28 -3.31
CA VAL A 429 -3.38 -23.18 -3.23
C VAL A 429 -4.03 -24.45 -3.79
N VAL A 430 -3.58 -24.92 -4.95
CA VAL A 430 -4.06 -26.19 -5.53
C VAL A 430 -3.78 -27.34 -4.57
N GLY A 431 -2.58 -27.38 -3.99
CA GLY A 431 -2.23 -28.39 -2.99
C GLY A 431 -3.11 -28.35 -1.75
N LEU A 432 -3.49 -27.15 -1.27
CA LEU A 432 -4.38 -27.03 -0.10
C LEU A 432 -5.81 -27.47 -0.42
N GLU A 433 -6.33 -27.20 -1.63
CA GLU A 433 -7.61 -27.72 -2.10
C GLU A 433 -7.57 -29.25 -2.14
N LYS A 434 -6.53 -29.85 -2.72
CA LYS A 434 -6.35 -31.31 -2.79
C LYS A 434 -6.20 -31.92 -1.39
N LEU A 435 -5.51 -31.25 -0.47
CA LEU A 435 -5.41 -31.69 0.92
C LEU A 435 -6.79 -31.77 1.58
N SER A 436 -7.62 -30.75 1.38
CA SER A 436 -8.97 -30.69 1.96
C SER A 436 -9.96 -31.71 1.36
N GLU A 437 -9.71 -32.16 0.11
CA GLU A 437 -10.52 -33.22 -0.53
C GLU A 437 -10.30 -34.61 0.09
N HIS A 438 -9.07 -34.93 0.56
CA HIS A 438 -8.67 -36.26 0.96
C HIS A 438 -8.34 -36.44 2.45
N PHE A 439 -8.11 -35.31 3.16
CA PHE A 439 -7.80 -35.27 4.58
C PHE A 439 -8.84 -34.44 5.34
N PRO A 440 -9.10 -34.73 6.64
CA PRO A 440 -10.01 -33.92 7.45
C PRO A 440 -9.63 -32.42 7.39
N ALA A 441 -10.62 -31.56 7.28
CA ALA A 441 -10.41 -30.10 7.32
C ALA A 441 -9.69 -29.75 8.63
N GLY A 442 -8.69 -28.87 8.57
CA GLY A 442 -7.83 -28.53 9.72
C GLY A 442 -6.68 -29.50 10.00
N SER A 443 -6.56 -30.60 9.25
CA SER A 443 -5.40 -31.49 9.35
C SER A 443 -4.12 -30.78 8.96
N GLY A 444 -3.11 -30.87 9.83
CA GLY A 444 -1.79 -30.23 9.59
C GLY A 444 -1.64 -28.81 10.12
N ASP A 445 -2.73 -28.17 10.58
CA ASP A 445 -2.70 -26.82 11.17
C ASP A 445 -3.70 -26.69 12.34
N PRO A 446 -3.48 -27.37 13.47
CA PRO A 446 -4.38 -27.36 14.61
C PRO A 446 -4.37 -26.03 15.36
N THR A 447 -5.49 -25.69 15.98
CA THR A 447 -5.52 -24.66 17.04
C THR A 447 -4.77 -25.19 18.26
N ILE A 448 -3.93 -24.37 18.87
CA ILE A 448 -3.01 -24.76 19.95
C ILE A 448 -3.53 -24.16 21.26
N ILE A 449 -3.61 -24.98 22.29
CA ILE A 449 -3.93 -24.55 23.67
C ILE A 449 -2.69 -24.84 24.53
N ILE A 450 -2.15 -23.80 25.21
CA ILE A 450 -1.02 -23.94 26.12
C ILE A 450 -1.50 -23.61 27.54
N GLY A 451 -1.30 -24.52 28.47
CA GLY A 451 -1.69 -24.30 29.86
C GLY A 451 -0.86 -25.15 30.84
N PRO A 452 -1.05 -24.97 32.17
CA PRO A 452 -0.37 -25.75 33.17
C PRO A 452 -0.67 -27.25 33.06
N GLU A 453 0.32 -28.11 33.30
CA GLU A 453 0.15 -29.55 33.32
C GLU A 453 -0.91 -29.99 34.34
N ALA A 454 -1.01 -29.29 35.48
CA ALA A 454 -2.01 -29.57 36.52
C ALA A 454 -3.46 -29.46 36.03
N ASP A 455 -3.73 -28.60 35.01
CA ASP A 455 -5.07 -28.32 34.48
C ASP A 455 -5.33 -29.09 33.17
N LYS A 456 -4.41 -29.96 32.75
CA LYS A 456 -4.44 -30.66 31.46
C LYS A 456 -5.78 -31.36 31.19
N ASP A 457 -6.23 -32.19 32.14
CA ASP A 457 -7.45 -33.03 31.96
C ASP A 457 -8.70 -32.14 31.87
N ALA A 458 -8.74 -31.04 32.62
CA ALA A 458 -9.82 -30.06 32.54
C ALA A 458 -9.80 -29.32 31.17
N LEU A 459 -8.61 -28.95 30.66
CA LEU A 459 -8.45 -28.33 29.35
C LEU A 459 -8.89 -29.27 28.22
N ILE A 460 -8.46 -30.55 28.24
CA ILE A 460 -8.85 -31.55 27.24
C ILE A 460 -10.37 -31.76 27.25
N ALA A 461 -10.99 -31.89 28.44
CA ALA A 461 -12.44 -32.01 28.55
C ALA A 461 -13.16 -30.79 28.01
N ALA A 462 -12.75 -29.57 28.39
CA ALA A 462 -13.34 -28.33 27.92
C ALA A 462 -13.24 -28.17 26.39
N MET A 463 -12.11 -28.55 25.79
CA MET A 463 -11.92 -28.48 24.34
C MET A 463 -12.77 -29.54 23.61
N THR A 464 -12.88 -30.77 24.18
CA THR A 464 -13.71 -31.86 23.58
C THR A 464 -15.17 -31.47 23.51
N ASP A 465 -15.66 -30.71 24.49
CA ASP A 465 -17.06 -30.27 24.57
C ASP A 465 -17.31 -28.98 23.74
N SER A 466 -16.26 -28.37 23.15
CA SER A 466 -16.35 -27.12 22.42
C SER A 466 -16.91 -27.32 21.02
N GLN A 467 -17.70 -26.33 20.54
CA GLN A 467 -18.31 -26.36 19.21
C GLN A 467 -17.25 -26.32 18.10
N GLY A 468 -17.41 -27.15 17.07
CA GLY A 468 -16.52 -27.19 15.90
C GLY A 468 -15.24 -27.99 16.13
N VAL A 469 -15.03 -28.59 17.29
CA VAL A 469 -13.87 -29.42 17.61
C VAL A 469 -14.14 -30.87 17.15
N VAL A 470 -13.21 -31.44 16.40
CA VAL A 470 -13.25 -32.81 15.88
C VAL A 470 -12.34 -33.74 16.68
N GLU A 471 -11.16 -33.27 17.01
CA GLU A 471 -10.13 -34.03 17.70
C GLU A 471 -9.35 -33.16 18.67
N VAL A 472 -9.01 -33.73 19.84
CA VAL A 472 -8.18 -33.07 20.85
C VAL A 472 -7.08 -34.04 21.24
N LYS A 473 -5.83 -33.61 21.07
CA LYS A 473 -4.64 -34.42 21.40
C LYS A 473 -3.65 -33.60 22.21
N GLN A 474 -2.96 -34.18 23.17
CA GLN A 474 -1.77 -33.58 23.77
C GLN A 474 -0.59 -33.79 22.82
N THR A 475 0.22 -32.76 22.65
CA THR A 475 1.48 -32.87 21.89
C THR A 475 2.38 -33.94 22.52
N THR A 476 2.88 -34.84 21.68
CA THR A 476 3.77 -35.95 22.07
C THR A 476 5.10 -35.85 21.35
N THR A 477 6.10 -36.55 21.87
CA THR A 477 7.36 -36.75 21.14
C THR A 477 7.08 -37.40 19.78
N PRO A 478 7.88 -37.12 18.73
CA PRO A 478 7.67 -37.69 17.40
C PRO A 478 7.61 -39.23 17.42
N PHE A 479 6.70 -39.82 16.63
CA PHE A 479 6.65 -41.26 16.43
C PHE A 479 7.85 -41.71 15.60
N ILE A 480 8.67 -42.61 16.18
CA ILE A 480 9.83 -43.20 15.50
C ILE A 480 9.51 -44.68 15.23
N PRO A 481 9.42 -45.13 13.94
CA PRO A 481 9.19 -46.53 13.63
C PRO A 481 10.25 -47.43 14.26
N GLY A 482 9.80 -48.34 15.16
CA GLY A 482 10.73 -49.22 15.92
C GLY A 482 11.40 -48.58 17.14
N GLY A 483 11.08 -47.32 17.43
CA GLY A 483 11.51 -46.57 18.61
C GLY A 483 10.55 -46.75 19.82
N PRO A 484 10.78 -46.00 20.92
CA PRO A 484 9.85 -45.96 22.04
C PRO A 484 8.50 -45.36 21.65
N GLU A 485 7.42 -45.71 22.36
CA GLU A 485 6.12 -45.09 22.17
C GLU A 485 6.18 -43.57 22.42
N PRO A 486 5.44 -42.77 21.62
CA PRO A 486 5.36 -41.33 21.84
C PRO A 486 4.96 -40.98 23.26
N THR A 487 5.68 -40.12 23.91
CA THR A 487 5.39 -39.67 25.27
C THR A 487 4.90 -38.22 25.27
N PRO A 488 3.93 -37.87 26.14
CA PRO A 488 3.47 -36.49 26.29
C PRO A 488 4.64 -35.53 26.59
N VAL A 489 4.66 -34.41 25.88
CA VAL A 489 5.68 -33.36 26.09
C VAL A 489 5.21 -32.39 27.18
N VAL A 490 6.05 -32.13 28.16
CA VAL A 490 5.86 -31.12 29.21
C VAL A 490 7.08 -30.25 29.26
N VAL A 491 6.92 -28.94 29.15
CA VAL A 491 8.01 -27.96 29.16
C VAL A 491 7.70 -26.85 30.17
N ASP A 492 8.61 -26.64 31.12
CA ASP A 492 8.44 -25.64 32.19
C ASP A 492 7.12 -25.80 32.99
N GLY A 493 6.60 -27.06 33.13
CA GLY A 493 5.33 -27.33 33.78
C GLY A 493 4.09 -26.96 32.96
N LEU A 494 4.25 -26.66 31.68
CA LEU A 494 3.19 -26.40 30.70
C LEU A 494 3.01 -27.59 29.77
N VAL A 495 1.79 -27.76 29.26
CA VAL A 495 1.43 -28.71 28.22
C VAL A 495 0.88 -27.97 27.01
N GLN A 496 1.09 -28.54 25.83
CA GLN A 496 0.48 -28.11 24.59
C GLN A 496 -0.58 -29.14 24.17
N ILE A 497 -1.77 -28.64 23.87
CA ILE A 497 -2.92 -29.43 23.40
C ILE A 497 -3.27 -28.95 22.00
N GLU A 498 -3.31 -29.86 21.06
CA GLU A 498 -3.68 -29.65 19.67
C GLU A 498 -5.18 -29.92 19.50
N VAL A 499 -5.88 -28.97 18.93
CA VAL A 499 -7.33 -29.00 18.71
C VAL A 499 -7.59 -28.88 17.20
N THR A 500 -8.04 -29.97 16.59
CA THR A 500 -8.43 -30.00 15.18
C THR A 500 -9.89 -29.53 15.04
N LEU A 501 -10.11 -28.54 14.18
CA LEU A 501 -11.44 -28.00 13.91
C LEU A 501 -12.09 -28.69 12.70
N ASP A 502 -13.44 -28.62 12.60
CA ASP A 502 -14.23 -29.17 11.49
C ASP A 502 -14.18 -28.32 10.22
N LYS A 503 -13.53 -27.15 10.31
CA LYS A 503 -13.33 -26.20 9.21
C LYS A 503 -11.84 -25.99 8.97
N PRO A 504 -11.44 -25.59 7.75
CA PRO A 504 -10.06 -25.20 7.48
C PRO A 504 -9.58 -24.11 8.44
N ALA A 505 -8.34 -24.25 8.93
CA ALA A 505 -7.81 -23.37 9.99
C ALA A 505 -7.79 -21.90 9.61
N ASP A 506 -7.65 -21.57 8.33
CA ASP A 506 -7.62 -20.23 7.77
C ASP A 506 -9.00 -19.65 7.43
N SER A 507 -10.07 -20.46 7.52
CA SER A 507 -11.43 -20.04 7.16
C SER A 507 -12.05 -19.06 8.17
N VAL A 508 -12.92 -18.18 7.67
CA VAL A 508 -13.68 -17.23 8.51
C VAL A 508 -14.61 -17.98 9.49
N GLU A 509 -15.13 -19.11 9.06
CA GLU A 509 -16.00 -19.97 9.88
C GLU A 509 -15.22 -20.53 11.08
N ALA A 510 -13.99 -21.03 10.89
CA ALA A 510 -13.13 -21.52 11.98
C ALA A 510 -12.79 -20.41 12.97
N GLN A 511 -12.47 -19.20 12.47
CA GLN A 511 -12.22 -18.03 13.31
C GLN A 511 -13.40 -17.72 14.24
N GLY A 512 -14.65 -17.99 13.78
CA GLY A 512 -15.85 -17.81 14.59
C GLY A 512 -15.91 -18.67 15.85
N TYR A 513 -15.16 -19.80 15.93
CA TYR A 513 -15.08 -20.66 17.11
C TYR A 513 -14.12 -20.13 18.19
N ILE A 514 -13.14 -19.31 17.83
CA ILE A 514 -12.07 -18.87 18.75
C ILE A 514 -12.57 -18.18 20.03
N PRO A 515 -13.58 -17.28 20.00
CA PRO A 515 -14.10 -16.70 21.24
C PRO A 515 -14.62 -17.74 22.24
N ALA A 516 -15.37 -18.75 21.75
CA ALA A 516 -15.91 -19.81 22.59
C ALA A 516 -14.81 -20.75 23.12
N ILE A 517 -13.82 -21.08 22.27
CA ILE A 517 -12.64 -21.88 22.66
C ILE A 517 -11.83 -21.16 23.76
N ARG A 518 -11.62 -19.84 23.62
CA ARG A 518 -10.95 -19.02 24.64
C ARG A 518 -11.69 -18.98 25.97
N GLU A 519 -13.01 -18.84 25.91
CA GLU A 519 -13.86 -18.85 27.11
C GLU A 519 -13.79 -20.21 27.81
N ALA A 520 -13.89 -21.31 27.07
CA ALA A 520 -13.78 -22.67 27.60
C ALA A 520 -12.38 -22.95 28.18
N ALA A 521 -11.31 -22.53 27.48
CA ALA A 521 -9.93 -22.69 27.96
C ALA A 521 -9.70 -21.93 29.27
N LYS A 522 -10.14 -20.67 29.34
CA LYS A 522 -10.03 -19.83 30.55
C LYS A 522 -10.91 -20.32 31.68
N GLY A 523 -12.04 -20.94 31.39
CA GLY A 523 -12.90 -21.60 32.38
C GLY A 523 -12.23 -22.83 33.00
N ALA A 524 -11.41 -23.55 32.24
CA ALA A 524 -10.62 -24.69 32.71
C ALA A 524 -9.33 -24.29 33.39
N SER A 525 -8.65 -23.23 32.92
CA SER A 525 -7.42 -22.69 33.49
C SER A 525 -7.28 -21.20 33.18
N GLU A 526 -7.17 -20.34 34.20
CA GLU A 526 -7.04 -18.87 34.02
C GLU A 526 -5.83 -18.44 33.19
N THR A 527 -4.78 -19.24 33.19
CA THR A 527 -3.51 -18.95 32.50
C THR A 527 -3.41 -19.61 31.13
N ALA A 528 -4.43 -20.36 30.70
CA ALA A 528 -4.43 -20.97 29.40
C ALA A 528 -4.43 -19.92 28.28
N LEU A 529 -3.63 -20.20 27.24
CA LEU A 529 -3.50 -19.36 26.04
C LEU A 529 -3.90 -20.16 24.81
N VAL A 530 -4.61 -19.50 23.90
CA VAL A 530 -5.08 -20.07 22.65
C VAL A 530 -4.29 -19.47 21.49
N GLY A 531 -3.64 -20.34 20.70
CA GLY A 531 -2.81 -20.00 19.55
C GLY A 531 -3.15 -20.85 18.32
N GLY A 532 -2.22 -20.94 17.39
CA GLY A 532 -2.38 -21.56 16.08
C GLY A 532 -2.98 -20.60 15.05
N THR A 533 -2.95 -20.99 13.77
CA THR A 533 -3.31 -20.13 12.63
C THR A 533 -4.71 -19.52 12.76
N THR A 534 -5.71 -20.30 13.19
CA THR A 534 -7.08 -19.80 13.36
C THR A 534 -7.16 -18.67 14.39
N ALA A 535 -6.50 -18.82 15.54
CA ALA A 535 -6.47 -17.79 16.58
C ALA A 535 -5.70 -16.55 16.14
N VAL A 536 -4.60 -16.73 15.42
CA VAL A 536 -3.81 -15.65 14.83
C VAL A 536 -4.65 -14.82 13.85
N ASN A 537 -5.35 -15.48 12.91
CA ASN A 537 -6.19 -14.80 11.94
C ASN A 537 -7.35 -14.04 12.62
N PHE A 538 -7.95 -14.64 13.65
CA PHE A 538 -8.98 -13.97 14.46
C PHE A 538 -8.42 -12.70 15.13
N ASP A 539 -7.25 -12.76 15.75
CA ASP A 539 -6.63 -11.62 16.43
C ASP A 539 -6.22 -10.52 15.44
N ILE A 540 -5.75 -10.88 14.24
CA ILE A 540 -5.48 -9.93 13.17
C ILE A 540 -6.77 -9.18 12.78
N GLN A 541 -7.90 -9.91 12.62
CA GLN A 541 -9.18 -9.28 12.27
C GLN A 541 -9.70 -8.34 13.37
N GLU A 542 -9.61 -8.74 14.63
CA GLU A 542 -10.00 -7.88 15.76
C GLU A 542 -9.09 -6.64 15.85
N THR A 543 -7.80 -6.80 15.60
CA THR A 543 -6.85 -5.69 15.57
C THR A 543 -7.16 -4.74 14.42
N ASN A 544 -7.46 -5.26 13.22
CA ASN A 544 -7.89 -4.43 12.09
C ASN A 544 -9.16 -3.62 12.40
N LYS A 545 -10.14 -4.21 13.08
CA LYS A 545 -11.35 -3.51 13.51
C LYS A 545 -11.05 -2.40 14.52
N ARG A 546 -10.19 -2.69 15.51
CA ARG A 546 -9.74 -1.70 16.49
C ARG A 546 -8.99 -0.55 15.82
N ASP A 547 -8.01 -0.87 14.99
CA ASP A 547 -7.16 0.09 14.32
C ASP A 547 -7.97 0.99 13.38
N ARG A 548 -8.90 0.43 12.62
CA ARG A 548 -9.85 1.20 11.81
C ARG A 548 -10.62 2.21 12.66
N ASN A 549 -11.17 1.80 13.79
CA ASN A 549 -11.96 2.66 14.66
C ASN A 549 -11.13 3.76 15.34
N LEU A 550 -9.83 3.56 15.54
CA LEU A 550 -8.91 4.53 16.13
C LEU A 550 -8.26 5.43 15.05
N ILE A 551 -7.68 4.84 14.03
CA ILE A 551 -6.82 5.54 13.06
C ILE A 551 -7.65 6.48 12.15
N LEU A 552 -8.83 6.04 11.68
CA LEU A 552 -9.65 6.86 10.78
C LEU A 552 -10.04 8.21 11.40
N PRO A 553 -10.62 8.26 12.61
CA PRO A 553 -10.97 9.54 13.24
C PRO A 553 -9.75 10.42 13.55
N VAL A 554 -8.64 9.82 14.01
CA VAL A 554 -7.41 10.55 14.32
C VAL A 554 -6.81 11.17 13.06
N ALA A 555 -6.75 10.42 11.96
CA ALA A 555 -6.26 10.92 10.67
C ALA A 555 -7.12 12.09 10.17
N LEU A 556 -8.46 11.98 10.21
CA LEU A 556 -9.36 13.06 9.82
C LEU A 556 -9.17 14.31 10.69
N LEU A 557 -8.96 14.12 12.00
CA LEU A 557 -8.70 15.23 12.92
C LEU A 557 -7.39 15.96 12.57
N VAL A 558 -6.30 15.21 12.43
CA VAL A 558 -4.97 15.76 12.11
C VAL A 558 -5.01 16.52 10.79
N ILE A 559 -5.57 15.91 9.75
CA ILE A 559 -5.73 16.51 8.44
C ILE A 559 -6.63 17.76 8.50
N GLY A 560 -7.72 17.69 9.27
CA GLY A 560 -8.63 18.81 9.47
C GLY A 560 -7.96 20.01 10.12
N VAL A 561 -7.10 19.80 11.11
CA VAL A 561 -6.32 20.86 11.76
C VAL A 561 -5.33 21.51 10.77
N ILE A 562 -4.63 20.70 9.97
CA ILE A 562 -3.69 21.22 8.96
C ILE A 562 -4.44 22.07 7.91
N LEU A 563 -5.58 21.56 7.40
CA LEU A 563 -6.42 22.28 6.46
C LEU A 563 -6.95 23.60 7.04
N ALA A 564 -7.38 23.58 8.30
CA ALA A 564 -7.88 24.78 8.98
C ALA A 564 -6.79 25.87 9.12
N ALA A 565 -5.57 25.45 9.43
CA ALA A 565 -4.42 26.35 9.51
C ALA A 565 -4.08 26.94 8.12
N LEU A 566 -4.05 26.09 7.07
CA LEU A 566 -3.71 26.48 5.71
C LEU A 566 -4.75 27.42 5.08
N LEU A 567 -6.02 27.05 5.14
CA LEU A 567 -7.12 27.83 4.55
C LEU A 567 -7.53 29.03 5.41
N ARG A 568 -7.02 29.09 6.65
CA ARG A 568 -7.41 30.11 7.65
C ARG A 568 -8.93 30.20 7.81
N SER A 569 -9.57 29.04 7.83
CA SER A 569 -11.01 28.85 7.93
C SER A 569 -11.27 27.56 8.69
N ILE A 570 -12.41 27.49 9.39
CA ILE A 570 -12.89 26.25 10.02
C ILE A 570 -13.97 25.61 9.16
N PHE A 571 -14.80 26.40 8.49
CA PHE A 571 -15.94 25.87 7.75
C PHE A 571 -15.51 25.15 6.46
N ALA A 572 -14.53 25.69 5.71
CA ALA A 572 -14.03 25.05 4.49
C ALA A 572 -13.43 23.66 4.75
N PRO A 573 -12.52 23.44 5.73
CA PRO A 573 -12.02 22.12 6.08
C PRO A 573 -13.11 21.12 6.46
N VAL A 574 -14.08 21.50 7.27
CA VAL A 574 -15.19 20.61 7.65
C VAL A 574 -15.97 20.17 6.42
N LEU A 575 -16.26 21.08 5.49
CA LEU A 575 -16.93 20.76 4.23
C LEU A 575 -16.09 19.80 3.37
N LEU A 576 -14.78 20.07 3.25
CA LEU A 576 -13.87 19.23 2.47
C LEU A 576 -13.75 17.82 3.06
N ILE A 577 -13.59 17.69 4.37
CA ILE A 577 -13.55 16.39 5.05
C ILE A 577 -14.85 15.62 4.84
N LEU A 578 -16.01 16.28 5.00
CA LEU A 578 -17.30 15.63 4.79
C LEU A 578 -17.44 15.10 3.35
N THR A 579 -17.06 15.90 2.35
CA THR A 579 -17.10 15.46 0.94
C THR A 579 -16.11 14.33 0.66
N THR A 580 -14.94 14.32 1.30
CA THR A 580 -13.95 13.25 1.20
C THR A 580 -14.45 11.96 1.84
N VAL A 581 -15.09 12.01 3.01
CA VAL A 581 -15.69 10.84 3.66
C VAL A 581 -16.80 10.23 2.81
N ILE A 582 -17.66 11.07 2.21
CA ILE A 582 -18.70 10.59 1.30
C ILE A 582 -18.09 9.96 0.04
N SER A 583 -17.04 10.57 -0.52
CA SER A 583 -16.30 10.05 -1.68
C SER A 583 -15.66 8.69 -1.36
N PHE A 584 -15.04 8.58 -0.19
CA PHE A 584 -14.46 7.34 0.31
C PHE A 584 -15.53 6.24 0.45
N GLY A 585 -16.66 6.54 1.09
CA GLY A 585 -17.75 5.58 1.20
C GLY A 585 -18.33 5.17 -0.15
N ALA A 586 -18.45 6.10 -1.11
CA ALA A 586 -18.87 5.80 -2.48
C ALA A 586 -17.86 4.90 -3.20
N THR A 587 -16.56 5.14 -2.97
CA THR A 587 -15.49 4.29 -3.51
C THR A 587 -15.60 2.86 -2.97
N LEU A 588 -15.78 2.68 -1.66
CA LEU A 588 -15.97 1.35 -1.06
C LEU A 588 -17.20 0.64 -1.62
N GLY A 589 -18.31 1.37 -1.82
CA GLY A 589 -19.53 0.78 -2.37
C GLY A 589 -19.37 0.32 -3.82
N ILE A 590 -18.69 1.10 -4.66
CA ILE A 590 -18.38 0.69 -6.04
C ILE A 590 -17.34 -0.45 -6.04
N SER A 591 -16.35 -0.40 -5.14
CA SER A 591 -15.37 -1.48 -4.99
C SER A 591 -16.05 -2.79 -4.66
N HIS A 592 -17.02 -2.81 -3.72
CA HIS A 592 -17.81 -4.00 -3.44
C HIS A 592 -18.47 -4.57 -4.70
N LEU A 593 -19.13 -3.73 -5.50
CA LEU A 593 -19.80 -4.18 -6.73
C LEU A 593 -18.80 -4.77 -7.73
N VAL A 594 -17.63 -4.16 -7.88
CA VAL A 594 -16.60 -4.61 -8.82
C VAL A 594 -15.93 -5.89 -8.31
N PHE A 595 -15.56 -5.97 -7.04
CA PHE A 595 -14.91 -7.14 -6.47
C PHE A 595 -15.80 -8.36 -6.53
N THR A 596 -17.08 -8.22 -6.15
CA THR A 596 -18.01 -9.35 -6.12
C THR A 596 -18.47 -9.77 -7.51
N HIS A 597 -18.76 -8.81 -8.43
CA HIS A 597 -19.45 -9.16 -9.70
C HIS A 597 -18.51 -9.19 -10.91
N LEU A 598 -17.36 -8.49 -10.86
CA LEU A 598 -16.43 -8.41 -11.99
C LEU A 598 -15.18 -9.24 -11.74
N PHE A 599 -14.58 -9.14 -10.55
CA PHE A 599 -13.35 -9.85 -10.20
C PHE A 599 -13.62 -11.22 -9.57
N GLY A 600 -14.80 -11.45 -8.98
CA GLY A 600 -15.18 -12.71 -8.36
C GLY A 600 -14.46 -13.00 -7.03
N PHE A 601 -14.00 -11.95 -6.32
CA PHE A 601 -13.33 -12.12 -5.03
C PHE A 601 -14.31 -12.60 -3.95
N ALA A 602 -13.87 -13.55 -3.11
CA ALA A 602 -14.69 -14.15 -2.06
C ALA A 602 -15.00 -13.17 -0.91
N GLY A 603 -14.08 -12.27 -0.62
CA GLY A 603 -14.16 -11.25 0.41
C GLY A 603 -13.15 -10.15 0.16
N THR A 604 -12.80 -9.37 1.20
CA THR A 604 -11.72 -8.39 1.17
C THR A 604 -10.76 -8.60 2.33
N ASP A 605 -9.51 -8.22 2.12
CA ASP A 605 -8.51 -8.21 3.19
C ASP A 605 -8.95 -7.32 4.36
N GLY A 606 -8.66 -7.74 5.59
CA GLY A 606 -9.09 -7.02 6.80
C GLY A 606 -8.51 -5.60 6.92
N SER A 607 -7.33 -5.36 6.34
CA SER A 607 -6.64 -4.06 6.32
C SER A 607 -7.07 -3.16 5.14
N PHE A 608 -7.80 -3.70 4.15
CA PHE A 608 -8.21 -3.01 2.93
C PHE A 608 -8.85 -1.64 3.19
N ILE A 609 -9.83 -1.58 4.10
CA ILE A 609 -10.53 -0.31 4.43
C ILE A 609 -9.55 0.73 4.97
N LEU A 610 -8.65 0.31 5.87
CA LEU A 610 -7.67 1.20 6.50
C LEU A 610 -6.69 1.79 5.50
N PHE A 611 -6.09 0.94 4.67
CA PHE A 611 -5.14 1.38 3.65
C PHE A 611 -5.82 2.24 2.58
N THR A 612 -6.97 1.81 2.06
CA THR A 612 -7.74 2.58 1.08
C THR A 612 -8.11 3.95 1.63
N PHE A 613 -8.55 4.03 2.90
CA PHE A 613 -8.85 5.29 3.55
C PHE A 613 -7.63 6.21 3.62
N VAL A 614 -6.52 5.71 4.14
CA VAL A 614 -5.31 6.52 4.34
C VAL A 614 -4.78 7.04 3.01
N PHE A 615 -4.72 6.20 1.96
CA PHE A 615 -4.27 6.63 0.64
C PHE A 615 -5.25 7.59 -0.04
N LEU A 616 -6.55 7.29 -0.04
CA LEU A 616 -7.53 8.18 -0.66
C LEU A 616 -7.65 9.52 0.04
N VAL A 617 -7.66 9.51 1.37
CA VAL A 617 -7.80 10.75 2.15
C VAL A 617 -6.51 11.56 2.08
N ALA A 618 -5.34 10.92 2.28
CA ALA A 618 -4.07 11.61 2.23
C ALA A 618 -3.79 12.21 0.83
N LEU A 619 -3.94 11.43 -0.24
CA LEU A 619 -3.68 11.86 -1.61
C LEU A 619 -4.83 12.67 -2.22
N GLY A 620 -6.08 12.38 -1.84
CA GLY A 620 -7.26 13.09 -2.35
C GLY A 620 -7.37 14.52 -1.81
N ILE A 621 -7.01 14.74 -0.56
CA ILE A 621 -7.05 16.08 0.07
C ILE A 621 -6.05 17.04 -0.57
N ASP A 622 -4.92 16.57 -1.04
CA ASP A 622 -3.91 17.37 -1.71
C ASP A 622 -4.49 18.23 -2.81
N TYR A 623 -5.26 17.63 -3.64
CA TYR A 623 -5.90 18.32 -4.72
C TYR A 623 -6.99 19.29 -4.26
N ASN A 624 -7.67 19.04 -3.15
CA ASN A 624 -8.58 19.99 -2.52
C ASN A 624 -7.82 21.21 -1.98
N ILE A 625 -6.62 20.99 -1.45
CA ILE A 625 -5.70 22.06 -1.04
C ILE A 625 -5.37 22.96 -2.23
N PHE A 626 -4.93 22.39 -3.37
CA PHE A 626 -4.57 23.15 -4.55
C PHE A 626 -5.73 23.97 -5.12
N LEU A 627 -6.93 23.36 -5.21
CA LEU A 627 -8.11 24.07 -5.65
C LEU A 627 -8.45 25.22 -4.71
N MET A 628 -8.60 24.94 -3.41
CA MET A 628 -9.10 25.92 -2.46
C MET A 628 -8.07 27.01 -2.14
N THR A 629 -6.78 26.73 -2.21
CA THR A 629 -5.74 27.76 -2.11
C THR A 629 -5.82 28.73 -3.30
N ARG A 630 -5.98 28.20 -4.51
CA ARG A 630 -6.17 29.05 -5.69
C ARG A 630 -7.49 29.83 -5.65
N VAL A 631 -8.57 29.17 -5.24
CA VAL A 631 -9.87 29.84 -5.04
C VAL A 631 -9.73 30.98 -4.03
N ARG A 632 -8.97 30.78 -2.94
CA ARG A 632 -8.73 31.82 -1.93
C ARG A 632 -7.93 33.00 -2.51
N GLU A 633 -6.89 32.75 -3.27
CA GLU A 633 -6.10 33.79 -3.97
C GLU A 633 -6.97 34.64 -4.90
N GLU A 634 -7.79 33.98 -5.74
CA GLU A 634 -8.66 34.68 -6.67
C GLU A 634 -9.84 35.38 -5.95
N SER A 635 -10.30 34.82 -4.82
CA SER A 635 -11.34 35.43 -4.00
C SER A 635 -10.92 36.74 -3.34
N LEU A 636 -9.64 36.87 -2.99
CA LEU A 636 -9.08 38.15 -2.48
C LEU A 636 -9.17 39.27 -3.51
N LYS A 637 -9.05 38.93 -4.81
CA LYS A 637 -9.04 39.90 -5.94
C LYS A 637 -10.43 40.15 -6.52
N LEU A 638 -11.27 39.14 -6.62
CA LEU A 638 -12.52 39.16 -7.37
C LEU A 638 -13.78 38.97 -6.53
N GLY A 639 -13.61 38.65 -5.23
CA GLY A 639 -14.70 38.15 -4.37
C GLY A 639 -14.90 36.64 -4.49
N THR A 640 -15.64 36.06 -3.54
CA THR A 640 -15.67 34.59 -3.39
C THR A 640 -16.27 33.85 -4.57
N ARG A 641 -17.46 34.23 -5.03
CA ARG A 641 -18.14 33.49 -6.15
C ARG A 641 -17.38 33.55 -7.47
N PRO A 642 -16.94 34.73 -7.97
CA PRO A 642 -16.11 34.78 -9.16
C PRO A 642 -14.77 34.09 -8.99
N GLY A 643 -14.17 34.17 -7.78
CA GLY A 643 -12.92 33.51 -7.42
C GLY A 643 -13.01 31.99 -7.54
N ILE A 644 -14.12 31.38 -7.11
CA ILE A 644 -14.38 29.93 -7.26
C ILE A 644 -14.41 29.53 -8.74
N LEU A 645 -15.15 30.25 -9.57
CA LEU A 645 -15.28 29.92 -11.00
C LEU A 645 -13.95 30.06 -11.73
N LYS A 646 -13.18 31.12 -11.42
CA LYS A 646 -11.86 31.34 -12.01
C LYS A 646 -10.85 30.31 -11.52
N GLY A 647 -10.82 30.02 -10.22
CA GLY A 647 -9.97 28.99 -9.64
C GLY A 647 -10.20 27.63 -10.29
N LEU A 648 -11.47 27.20 -10.43
CA LEU A 648 -11.84 25.96 -11.10
C LEU A 648 -11.40 25.93 -12.57
N THR A 649 -11.57 27.04 -13.30
CA THR A 649 -11.22 27.10 -14.72
C THR A 649 -9.70 26.98 -14.93
N VAL A 650 -8.91 27.62 -14.07
CA VAL A 650 -7.44 27.64 -14.17
C VAL A 650 -6.82 26.29 -13.71
N THR A 651 -7.31 25.75 -12.61
CA THR A 651 -6.69 24.55 -12.00
C THR A 651 -7.24 23.23 -12.49
N GLY A 652 -8.50 23.21 -13.01
CA GLY A 652 -9.20 21.99 -13.34
C GLY A 652 -8.43 21.04 -14.28
N GLY A 653 -7.80 21.59 -15.31
CA GLY A 653 -7.03 20.78 -16.27
C GLY A 653 -5.80 20.14 -15.67
N VAL A 654 -5.04 20.88 -14.86
CA VAL A 654 -3.82 20.39 -14.21
C VAL A 654 -4.16 19.30 -13.21
N ILE A 655 -5.11 19.58 -12.34
CA ILE A 655 -5.57 18.68 -11.28
C ILE A 655 -6.11 17.37 -11.86
N THR A 656 -6.92 17.43 -12.92
CA THR A 656 -7.45 16.20 -13.53
C THR A 656 -6.35 15.38 -14.21
N SER A 657 -5.39 16.02 -14.85
CA SER A 657 -4.24 15.32 -15.42
C SER A 657 -3.42 14.61 -14.32
N ALA A 658 -3.22 15.27 -13.20
CA ALA A 658 -2.52 14.74 -12.04
C ALA A 658 -3.26 13.54 -11.45
N GLY A 659 -4.57 13.67 -11.22
CA GLY A 659 -5.41 12.57 -10.74
C GLY A 659 -5.41 11.35 -11.67
N VAL A 660 -5.40 11.55 -12.99
CA VAL A 660 -5.30 10.43 -13.97
C VAL A 660 -3.94 9.73 -13.87
N VAL A 661 -2.83 10.49 -13.72
CA VAL A 661 -1.49 9.90 -13.54
C VAL A 661 -1.45 9.08 -12.26
N LEU A 662 -1.90 9.66 -11.14
CA LEU A 662 -1.91 8.99 -9.84
C LEU A 662 -2.79 7.73 -9.85
N ALA A 663 -4.00 7.83 -10.41
CA ALA A 663 -4.90 6.68 -10.55
C ALA A 663 -4.27 5.55 -11.35
N ALA A 664 -3.64 5.86 -12.47
CA ALA A 664 -2.97 4.85 -13.29
C ALA A 664 -1.74 4.25 -12.58
N THR A 665 -1.02 5.03 -11.79
CA THR A 665 0.11 4.54 -10.99
C THR A 665 -0.37 3.49 -9.98
N PHE A 666 -1.46 3.77 -9.25
CA PHE A 666 -2.03 2.80 -8.32
C PHE A 666 -2.69 1.60 -9.01
N ALA A 667 -3.31 1.79 -10.19
CA ALA A 667 -3.89 0.68 -10.94
C ALA A 667 -2.86 -0.40 -11.33
N VAL A 668 -1.58 -0.06 -11.42
CA VAL A 668 -0.50 -1.02 -11.66
C VAL A 668 -0.38 -2.06 -10.53
N LEU A 669 -0.74 -1.71 -9.28
CA LEU A 669 -0.78 -2.69 -8.18
C LEU A 669 -1.72 -3.85 -8.48
N GLY A 670 -2.78 -3.62 -9.25
CA GLY A 670 -3.71 -4.67 -9.69
C GLY A 670 -3.13 -5.68 -10.70
N THR A 671 -1.91 -5.48 -11.17
CA THR A 671 -1.21 -6.47 -12.02
C THR A 671 -0.45 -7.51 -11.21
N LEU A 672 -0.38 -7.34 -9.90
CA LEU A 672 0.30 -8.26 -9.00
C LEU A 672 -0.61 -9.43 -8.61
N PRO A 673 -0.05 -10.62 -8.36
CA PRO A 673 -0.83 -11.83 -8.12
C PRO A 673 -1.42 -11.92 -6.70
N LEU A 674 -1.71 -10.79 -6.04
CA LEU A 674 -2.25 -10.71 -4.69
C LEU A 674 -3.57 -9.92 -4.68
N VAL A 675 -4.62 -10.52 -4.14
CA VAL A 675 -5.97 -9.93 -4.07
C VAL A 675 -5.94 -8.60 -3.33
N PHE A 676 -5.27 -8.51 -2.18
CA PHE A 676 -5.14 -7.27 -1.42
C PHE A 676 -4.58 -6.10 -2.27
N LEU A 677 -3.52 -6.36 -3.07
CA LEU A 677 -2.92 -5.32 -3.91
C LEU A 677 -3.81 -4.95 -5.09
N ALA A 678 -4.55 -5.91 -5.64
CA ALA A 678 -5.55 -5.67 -6.68
C ALA A 678 -6.72 -4.81 -6.14
N GLU A 679 -7.21 -5.12 -4.94
CA GLU A 679 -8.23 -4.36 -4.24
C GLU A 679 -7.79 -2.93 -3.97
N LEU A 680 -6.60 -2.76 -3.38
CA LEU A 680 -6.02 -1.46 -3.07
C LEU A 680 -5.77 -0.65 -4.34
N GLY A 681 -5.18 -1.27 -5.35
CA GLY A 681 -4.90 -0.66 -6.64
C GLY A 681 -6.16 -0.13 -7.33
N PHE A 682 -7.22 -0.96 -7.39
CA PHE A 682 -8.50 -0.55 -7.94
C PHE A 682 -9.15 0.56 -7.11
N ALA A 683 -9.27 0.37 -5.80
CA ALA A 683 -10.01 1.30 -4.94
C ALA A 683 -9.34 2.69 -4.91
N VAL A 684 -8.00 2.75 -4.82
CA VAL A 684 -7.28 4.02 -4.84
C VAL A 684 -7.35 4.66 -6.23
N ALA A 685 -7.15 3.89 -7.31
CA ALA A 685 -7.24 4.42 -8.67
C ALA A 685 -8.64 4.97 -8.97
N PHE A 686 -9.68 4.18 -8.72
CA PHE A 686 -11.06 4.60 -8.94
C PHE A 686 -11.44 5.78 -8.03
N GLY A 687 -11.09 5.72 -6.74
CA GLY A 687 -11.41 6.76 -5.77
C GLY A 687 -10.75 8.10 -6.10
N VAL A 688 -9.49 8.10 -6.54
CA VAL A 688 -8.79 9.31 -7.02
C VAL A 688 -9.48 9.89 -8.27
N LEU A 689 -9.92 9.05 -9.21
CA LEU A 689 -10.67 9.51 -10.38
C LEU A 689 -12.04 10.08 -9.97
N LEU A 690 -12.75 9.39 -9.10
CA LEU A 690 -14.05 9.84 -8.57
C LEU A 690 -13.91 11.20 -7.88
N ASP A 691 -12.91 11.32 -7.01
CA ASP A 691 -12.63 12.56 -6.29
C ASP A 691 -12.24 13.69 -7.24
N THR A 692 -11.37 13.43 -8.20
CA THR A 692 -10.84 14.43 -9.11
C THR A 692 -11.87 14.90 -10.15
N ILE A 693 -12.66 13.98 -10.72
CA ILE A 693 -13.60 14.29 -11.82
C ILE A 693 -14.96 14.74 -11.27
N ILE A 694 -15.46 14.12 -10.21
CA ILE A 694 -16.83 14.38 -9.70
C ILE A 694 -16.79 15.29 -8.47
N VAL A 695 -16.09 14.88 -7.40
CA VAL A 695 -16.17 15.60 -6.13
C VAL A 695 -15.58 17.01 -6.27
N ARG A 696 -14.38 17.10 -6.79
CA ARG A 696 -13.65 18.37 -6.90
C ARG A 696 -14.11 19.25 -8.04
N SER A 697 -14.53 18.68 -9.15
CA SER A 697 -14.91 19.46 -10.30
C SER A 697 -16.36 19.94 -10.26
N LEU A 698 -17.24 19.22 -9.55
CA LEU A 698 -18.67 19.50 -9.48
C LEU A 698 -19.16 19.74 -8.05
N LEU A 699 -18.96 18.79 -7.12
CA LEU A 699 -19.55 18.83 -5.78
C LEU A 699 -18.99 19.98 -4.94
N VAL A 700 -17.67 20.00 -4.73
CA VAL A 700 -17.01 21.00 -3.88
C VAL A 700 -17.18 22.43 -4.41
N PRO A 701 -16.93 22.73 -5.71
CA PRO A 701 -17.14 24.08 -6.23
C PRO A 701 -18.60 24.52 -6.18
N ALA A 702 -19.56 23.62 -6.44
CA ALA A 702 -20.98 23.95 -6.41
C ALA A 702 -21.48 24.24 -4.98
N LEU A 703 -21.04 23.44 -4.00
CA LEU A 703 -21.30 23.70 -2.58
C LEU A 703 -20.66 25.02 -2.12
N ALA A 704 -19.38 25.22 -2.45
CA ALA A 704 -18.66 26.44 -2.10
C ALA A 704 -19.33 27.68 -2.72
N TYR A 705 -19.77 27.60 -3.97
CA TYR A 705 -20.45 28.69 -4.68
C TYR A 705 -21.84 29.02 -4.06
N ASP A 706 -22.61 28.00 -3.70
CA ASP A 706 -23.94 28.19 -3.05
C ASP A 706 -23.79 28.81 -1.65
N ILE A 707 -22.81 28.35 -0.85
CA ILE A 707 -22.49 28.87 0.48
C ILE A 707 -21.94 30.32 0.42
N GLY A 708 -21.14 30.64 -0.61
CA GLY A 708 -20.53 31.95 -0.79
C GLY A 708 -19.45 32.28 0.23
N ALA A 709 -19.33 33.56 0.62
CA ALA A 709 -18.25 34.03 1.49
C ALA A 709 -18.20 33.32 2.86
N LYS A 710 -19.32 32.81 3.38
CA LYS A 710 -19.37 32.11 4.67
C LYS A 710 -18.43 30.90 4.75
N ILE A 711 -18.01 30.33 3.60
CA ILE A 711 -17.06 29.22 3.57
C ILE A 711 -15.71 29.58 4.22
N TRP A 712 -15.35 30.86 4.24
CA TRP A 712 -14.10 31.36 4.80
C TRP A 712 -14.20 31.75 6.30
N TRP A 713 -15.33 31.46 6.97
CA TRP A 713 -15.46 31.74 8.39
C TRP A 713 -14.41 30.99 9.23
N PRO A 714 -13.71 31.63 10.20
CA PRO A 714 -13.92 32.98 10.77
C PRO A 714 -13.05 34.08 10.14
N SER A 715 -12.37 33.87 9.02
CA SER A 715 -11.46 34.85 8.40
C SER A 715 -12.18 36.12 7.91
N LYS A 716 -11.40 37.20 7.66
CA LYS A 716 -11.92 38.45 7.12
C LYS A 716 -12.64 38.26 5.78
N LEU A 717 -12.17 37.29 4.96
CA LEU A 717 -12.77 36.95 3.67
C LEU A 717 -14.22 36.42 3.82
N GLY A 718 -14.56 35.83 4.95
CA GLY A 718 -15.91 35.36 5.29
C GLY A 718 -16.92 36.47 5.60
N LYS A 719 -16.47 37.71 5.74
CA LYS A 719 -17.31 38.86 6.11
C LYS A 719 -17.78 39.69 4.91
N SER A 720 -17.20 39.51 3.71
CA SER A 720 -17.49 40.29 2.51
C SER A 720 -17.61 39.38 1.29
N GLU A 721 -18.61 39.61 0.46
CA GLU A 721 -18.75 38.96 -0.86
C GLU A 721 -17.87 39.62 -1.94
N GLY A 722 -17.40 40.85 -1.71
CA GLY A 722 -16.60 41.64 -2.65
C GLY A 722 -15.10 41.51 -2.48
N PRO A 723 -14.28 42.09 -3.39
CA PRO A 723 -12.83 42.06 -3.33
C PRO A 723 -12.28 42.80 -2.10
N LEU A 724 -11.35 42.16 -1.38
CA LEU A 724 -10.72 42.77 -0.19
C LEU A 724 -9.52 43.65 -0.52
N LEU A 725 -8.83 43.41 -1.65
CA LEU A 725 -7.65 44.17 -2.06
C LEU A 725 -7.99 45.59 -2.49
N GLU A 726 -9.09 45.79 -3.25
CA GLU A 726 -9.58 47.12 -3.60
C GLU A 726 -10.05 47.92 -2.39
N ALA A 727 -10.67 47.27 -1.40
CA ALA A 727 -11.09 47.94 -0.15
C ALA A 727 -9.89 48.44 0.68
N ALA A 728 -8.80 47.67 0.73
CA ALA A 728 -7.58 48.05 1.43
C ALA A 728 -6.83 49.20 0.73
N GLU A 729 -6.79 49.24 -0.60
CA GLU A 729 -6.22 50.35 -1.36
C GLU A 729 -7.06 51.63 -1.23
N LEU A 730 -8.37 51.55 -1.17
CA LEU A 730 -9.25 52.69 -0.91
C LEU A 730 -9.14 53.23 0.51
N GLU A 731 -8.90 52.37 1.51
CA GLU A 731 -8.63 52.80 2.88
C GLU A 731 -7.24 53.48 3.03
N THR A 732 -6.20 52.91 2.36
CA THR A 732 -4.85 53.51 2.35
C THR A 732 -4.83 54.88 1.65
N ASN A 733 -5.56 55.02 0.56
CA ASN A 733 -5.69 56.31 -0.14
C ASN A 733 -6.52 57.35 0.66
N LYS A 734 -7.49 56.93 1.45
CA LYS A 734 -8.23 57.83 2.37
C LYS A 734 -7.36 58.34 3.53
N VAL A 735 -6.48 57.50 4.04
CA VAL A 735 -5.53 57.88 5.13
C VAL A 735 -4.38 58.79 4.60
N SER A 736 -4.02 58.66 3.32
CA SER A 736 -2.99 59.53 2.70
C SER A 736 -3.53 60.88 2.24
N THR A 737 -4.85 61.08 2.22
CA THR A 737 -5.52 62.35 1.83
C THR A 737 -6.17 63.08 3.01
N SER A 738 -6.06 62.58 4.23
CA SER A 738 -6.41 63.23 5.50
C SER A 738 -5.12 63.66 6.23
#